data_699f0a85f72e490eaa9ac23aab9bb1f7
#
_entry.id   699f0a85f72e490eaa9ac23aab9bb1f7
#
_cell.length_a   1.000
_cell.length_b   1.000
_cell.length_c   1.000
_cell.angle_alpha   90.00
_cell.angle_beta   90.00
_cell.angle_gamma   90.00
#
_symmetry.space_group_name_H-M   'P 1'
#
loop_
_entity.id
_entity.type
_entity.pdbx_description
1 polymer ?
#
loop_
_entity_poly.entity_id
_entity_poly.type
_entity_poly.pdbx_seq_one_letter_code
_entity_poly.pdbx_strand_id
1 'polypeptide(L)'
;MHATRLPVRTRAMRALVALGLALSTILPGASMIGAAEGDLVIKAGTDQDLQVLNPWNSVVVADFEVFTLNYDLLVNFGQDLEPVEGFATSWTQDGTTWTFKIRPDMQWSDGEPATSEDARYTYQLVIDAAAKSEASEDGFYLGQGYLEPYLTNAGITAVSAPDPETLVVETEFENTLLLQAYVPILPKHIWSEHSIEEIANAADVTPFTNEPPIVGTGPYQAVEWESGNFIRFARNPNYWGEEGAADEVIIQHFGSADTMVQALKTGEVDYVRGVLADQFDDLKDDPEMAVVEGIANGYTELSFNTGGNKEGYGGSTSALADIAFRDALGYAIDNEALVEATLGGYGTPGSTIIPPFHTRWHVPPANPRRFDLEEAKRRLDAAGYALDSGGKRLDKDGKVINLRLTWPDSEPENATNAEFLVEWFGDLGITVDAAVTAEGTLIDDVTGPPNGPANYDIYMWGWVGDPDPTSLLNFFRTEEIGGASDSYYSNPEYDRLFLEQRAESDTAKRKDLLAQMQELVYAEAPYHILYYDAELHAYRTDKFAGWTNQPSEGGTPLFGYGSFGYTKLTDLAAASPEPSGSAAAPSGGASPAASPAGQGSATGDTSNSAFLVVVGIAGLVLVLAIAAMMMRRRRVAGEEE
;
A
#
# COMPACT_ATOMS: atom_id res chain seq x y z
N MET A 1 -36.23 69.25 17.30
CA MET A 1 -36.59 68.16 18.23
C MET A 1 -36.52 66.85 17.44
N HIS A 2 -35.38 66.22 17.44
CA HIS A 2 -35.16 64.91 16.73
C HIS A 2 -34.68 63.92 17.77
N ALA A 3 -35.51 62.92 18.06
CA ALA A 3 -35.17 61.79 18.90
C ALA A 3 -34.57 60.65 17.99
N THR A 4 -33.31 60.39 18.13
CA THR A 4 -32.58 59.33 17.47
C THR A 4 -32.79 58.00 18.18
N ARG A 5 -33.38 57.02 17.50
CA ARG A 5 -33.50 55.63 17.93
C ARG A 5 -32.21 54.89 17.63
N LEU A 6 -31.58 54.28 18.63
CA LEU A 6 -30.45 53.37 18.54
C LEU A 6 -30.90 51.97 18.05
N PRO A 7 -30.11 51.26 17.25
CA PRO A 7 -30.55 50.03 16.61
C PRO A 7 -30.44 48.77 17.47
N VAL A 8 -31.42 47.90 17.29
CA VAL A 8 -31.70 46.61 17.97
C VAL A 8 -30.63 45.52 17.80
N ARG A 9 -29.45 45.83 17.23
CA ARG A 9 -28.42 44.83 16.90
C ARG A 9 -27.57 44.33 18.09
N THR A 10 -27.58 44.93 19.23
CA THR A 10 -26.72 44.56 20.37
C THR A 10 -27.33 43.55 21.34
N ARG A 11 -28.61 43.19 21.23
CA ARG A 11 -29.23 42.16 22.08
C ARG A 11 -29.20 40.75 21.50
N ALA A 12 -29.13 40.60 20.17
CA ALA A 12 -29.01 39.29 19.50
C ALA A 12 -27.61 38.68 19.63
N MET A 13 -26.55 39.50 19.70
CA MET A 13 -25.17 39.00 19.78
C MET A 13 -24.77 38.50 21.18
N ARG A 14 -25.47 38.95 22.25
CA ARG A 14 -25.25 38.42 23.62
C ARG A 14 -25.99 37.11 23.90
N ALA A 15 -27.07 36.82 23.18
CA ALA A 15 -27.79 35.56 23.28
C ALA A 15 -27.07 34.42 22.49
N LEU A 16 -26.38 34.71 21.39
CA LEU A 16 -25.59 33.76 20.62
C LEU A 16 -24.28 33.34 21.31
N VAL A 17 -23.65 34.25 22.07
CA VAL A 17 -22.44 33.91 22.86
C VAL A 17 -22.80 33.10 24.12
N ALA A 18 -23.98 33.27 24.70
CA ALA A 18 -24.43 32.47 25.84
C ALA A 18 -24.91 31.07 25.42
N LEU A 19 -25.38 30.88 24.16
CA LEU A 19 -25.76 29.57 23.63
C LEU A 19 -24.52 28.77 23.14
N GLY A 20 -23.47 29.45 22.67
CA GLY A 20 -22.21 28.81 22.26
C GLY A 20 -21.37 28.29 23.45
N LEU A 21 -21.51 28.88 24.66
CA LEU A 21 -20.81 28.42 25.86
C LEU A 21 -21.55 27.33 26.64
N ALA A 22 -22.83 27.07 26.32
CA ALA A 22 -23.60 25.99 26.93
C ALA A 22 -23.61 24.69 26.09
N LEU A 23 -23.12 24.72 24.82
CA LEU A 23 -22.95 23.53 23.95
C LEU A 23 -21.55 22.94 24.00
N SER A 24 -20.59 23.55 24.70
CA SER A 24 -19.22 23.05 24.78
C SER A 24 -18.95 22.10 25.96
N THR A 25 -19.98 21.57 26.62
CA THR A 25 -19.82 20.60 27.73
C THR A 25 -20.57 19.27 27.52
N ILE A 26 -20.97 18.95 26.29
CA ILE A 26 -21.40 17.60 25.94
C ILE A 26 -20.51 17.20 24.77
N LEU A 27 -19.26 16.86 25.05
CA LEU A 27 -18.57 15.82 24.34
C LEU A 27 -19.29 14.53 24.75
N PRO A 28 -19.92 13.77 23.85
CA PRO A 28 -20.15 12.39 24.15
C PRO A 28 -18.75 11.82 24.37
N GLY A 29 -18.44 11.41 25.60
CA GLY A 29 -17.35 10.50 25.83
C GLY A 29 -17.58 9.36 24.83
N ALA A 30 -16.64 9.09 23.96
CA ALA A 30 -16.61 7.87 23.21
C ALA A 30 -16.75 6.77 24.26
N SER A 31 -17.92 6.17 24.34
CA SER A 31 -18.12 4.96 25.11
C SER A 31 -17.33 3.92 24.34
N MET A 32 -16.07 3.71 24.72
CA MET A 32 -15.39 2.47 24.42
C MET A 32 -16.35 1.39 24.93
N ILE A 33 -17.02 0.70 24.02
CA ILE A 33 -17.69 -0.55 24.34
C ILE A 33 -16.53 -1.47 24.68
N GLY A 34 -16.21 -1.55 25.98
CA GLY A 34 -15.14 -2.43 26.46
C GLY A 34 -15.48 -3.85 26.06
N ALA A 35 -14.48 -4.59 25.63
CA ALA A 35 -14.52 -6.04 25.59
C ALA A 35 -15.12 -6.56 26.91
N ALA A 36 -15.79 -7.70 26.90
CA ALA A 36 -16.29 -8.32 28.10
C ALA A 36 -15.10 -8.54 29.06
N GLU A 37 -15.33 -8.40 30.37
CA GLU A 37 -14.28 -8.51 31.36
C GLU A 37 -13.69 -9.94 31.29
N GLY A 38 -12.49 -10.08 30.69
CA GLY A 38 -11.80 -11.36 30.47
C GLY A 38 -11.44 -11.67 29.01
N ASP A 39 -11.94 -10.90 28.00
CA ASP A 39 -11.58 -11.11 26.60
C ASP A 39 -10.16 -10.62 26.30
N LEU A 40 -9.41 -11.40 25.56
CA LEU A 40 -8.07 -11.04 25.08
C LEU A 40 -8.18 -10.28 23.78
N VAL A 41 -7.91 -8.97 23.81
CA VAL A 41 -8.06 -8.07 22.66
C VAL A 41 -6.68 -7.66 22.15
N ILE A 42 -6.42 -7.81 20.85
CA ILE A 42 -5.29 -7.18 20.17
C ILE A 42 -5.74 -5.86 19.56
N LYS A 43 -5.01 -4.77 19.84
CA LYS A 43 -5.26 -3.45 19.26
C LYS A 43 -4.08 -3.01 18.41
N ALA A 44 -4.32 -2.83 17.12
CA ALA A 44 -3.34 -2.36 16.16
C ALA A 44 -3.63 -0.90 15.78
N GLY A 45 -2.61 -0.04 15.82
CA GLY A 45 -2.68 1.34 15.35
C GLY A 45 -2.21 1.45 13.90
N THR A 46 -2.89 2.27 13.10
CA THR A 46 -2.51 2.62 11.72
C THR A 46 -2.74 4.11 11.47
N ASP A 47 -1.94 4.71 10.61
CA ASP A 47 -2.09 6.07 10.09
C ASP A 47 -2.94 6.12 8.79
N GLN A 48 -3.27 4.95 8.22
CA GLN A 48 -4.15 4.83 7.06
C GLN A 48 -5.59 4.57 7.51
N ASP A 49 -6.52 5.42 7.05
CA ASP A 49 -7.95 5.23 7.29
C ASP A 49 -8.54 4.22 6.30
N LEU A 50 -9.46 3.40 6.79
CA LEU A 50 -10.26 2.50 5.98
C LEU A 50 -11.24 3.29 5.11
N GLN A 51 -11.23 3.02 3.79
CA GLN A 51 -12.05 3.74 2.84
C GLN A 51 -13.36 3.02 2.53
N VAL A 52 -13.30 1.70 2.33
CA VAL A 52 -14.44 0.88 1.90
C VAL A 52 -14.35 -0.53 2.48
N LEU A 53 -15.52 -1.18 2.62
CA LEU A 53 -15.64 -2.58 3.06
C LEU A 53 -16.07 -3.54 1.93
N ASN A 54 -16.28 -3.01 0.73
CA ASN A 54 -16.49 -3.81 -0.48
C ASN A 54 -15.14 -4.05 -1.17
N PRO A 55 -14.63 -5.31 -1.20
CA PRO A 55 -13.31 -5.61 -1.74
C PRO A 55 -13.09 -5.18 -3.19
N TRP A 56 -14.14 -5.18 -4.02
CA TRP A 56 -14.04 -4.76 -5.43
C TRP A 56 -13.82 -3.26 -5.62
N ASN A 57 -14.09 -2.44 -4.60
CA ASN A 57 -13.99 -0.98 -4.67
C ASN A 57 -12.77 -0.43 -3.90
N SER A 58 -11.97 -1.28 -3.28
CA SER A 58 -10.81 -0.85 -2.51
C SER A 58 -9.63 -0.48 -3.42
N VAL A 59 -8.96 0.60 -3.02
CA VAL A 59 -7.74 1.12 -3.66
C VAL A 59 -6.62 1.40 -2.65
N VAL A 60 -6.82 1.05 -1.36
CA VAL A 60 -5.86 1.32 -0.29
C VAL A 60 -5.47 0.05 0.47
N VAL A 61 -4.21 -0.02 0.91
CA VAL A 61 -3.64 -1.20 1.59
C VAL A 61 -4.38 -1.52 2.89
N ALA A 62 -4.82 -0.50 3.65
CA ALA A 62 -5.53 -0.70 4.92
C ALA A 62 -6.83 -1.50 4.77
N ASP A 63 -7.55 -1.34 3.65
CA ASP A 63 -8.77 -2.12 3.40
C ASP A 63 -8.46 -3.60 3.19
N PHE A 64 -7.32 -3.92 2.53
CA PHE A 64 -6.93 -5.31 2.28
C PHE A 64 -6.60 -6.08 3.57
N GLU A 65 -6.04 -5.42 4.57
CA GLU A 65 -5.81 -6.03 5.89
C GLU A 65 -7.12 -6.46 6.55
N VAL A 66 -8.17 -5.63 6.43
CA VAL A 66 -9.53 -5.96 6.88
C VAL A 66 -10.06 -7.20 6.17
N PHE A 67 -9.91 -7.25 4.85
CA PHE A 67 -10.44 -8.36 4.07
C PHE A 67 -9.78 -9.67 4.46
N THR A 68 -8.48 -9.70 4.72
CA THR A 68 -7.76 -10.94 5.09
C THR A 68 -8.12 -11.48 6.47
N LEU A 69 -8.61 -10.65 7.38
CA LEU A 69 -9.13 -11.11 8.66
C LEU A 69 -10.52 -11.72 8.52
N ASN A 70 -11.32 -11.21 7.58
CA ASN A 70 -12.74 -11.58 7.42
C ASN A 70 -12.97 -12.71 6.41
N TYR A 71 -12.12 -12.82 5.38
CA TYR A 71 -12.28 -13.75 4.26
C TYR A 71 -11.06 -14.63 4.06
N ASP A 72 -11.27 -15.86 3.61
CA ASP A 72 -10.22 -16.64 2.96
C ASP A 72 -10.09 -16.26 1.48
N LEU A 73 -8.88 -16.37 0.99
CA LEU A 73 -8.61 -16.45 -0.44
C LEU A 73 -8.84 -17.88 -0.93
N LEU A 74 -8.93 -18.10 -2.23
CA LEU A 74 -8.98 -19.46 -2.77
C LEU A 74 -7.76 -20.28 -2.33
N VAL A 75 -6.57 -19.65 -2.40
CA VAL A 75 -5.29 -20.13 -1.88
C VAL A 75 -4.72 -19.03 -1.00
N ASN A 76 -4.44 -19.33 0.26
CA ASN A 76 -3.84 -18.38 1.20
C ASN A 76 -2.31 -18.34 1.05
N PHE A 77 -1.68 -17.37 1.70
CA PHE A 77 -0.23 -17.21 1.74
C PHE A 77 0.34 -17.73 3.06
N GLY A 78 1.36 -18.57 2.96
CA GLY A 78 2.16 -19.00 4.10
C GLY A 78 3.12 -17.91 4.59
N GLN A 79 4.02 -18.29 5.50
CA GLN A 79 4.93 -17.32 6.11
C GLN A 79 5.83 -16.61 5.09
N ASP A 80 6.35 -17.35 4.11
CA ASP A 80 7.23 -16.79 3.07
C ASP A 80 6.49 -16.56 1.74
N LEU A 81 5.19 -16.25 1.84
CA LEU A 81 4.28 -15.97 0.74
C LEU A 81 4.14 -17.13 -0.26
N GLU A 82 4.43 -18.36 0.19
CA GLU A 82 4.15 -19.56 -0.58
C GLU A 82 2.64 -19.87 -0.56
N PRO A 83 2.09 -20.44 -1.65
CA PRO A 83 0.71 -20.88 -1.69
C PRO A 83 0.44 -21.98 -0.63
N VAL A 84 -0.54 -21.74 0.24
CA VAL A 84 -0.98 -22.70 1.26
C VAL A 84 -2.49 -22.90 1.20
N GLU A 85 -3.01 -23.89 1.91
CA GLU A 85 -4.45 -24.10 2.03
C GLU A 85 -5.18 -22.84 2.50
N GLY A 86 -6.28 -22.53 1.81
CA GLY A 86 -7.21 -21.48 2.12
C GLY A 86 -8.63 -22.04 2.00
N PHE A 87 -9.45 -21.41 1.17
CA PHE A 87 -10.77 -21.94 0.80
C PHE A 87 -10.63 -23.30 0.10
N ALA A 88 -9.57 -23.48 -0.72
CA ALA A 88 -9.17 -24.76 -1.29
C ALA A 88 -8.13 -25.47 -0.41
N THR A 89 -8.21 -26.82 -0.34
CA THR A 89 -7.25 -27.68 0.37
C THR A 89 -6.17 -28.25 -0.53
N SER A 90 -6.40 -28.28 -1.83
CA SER A 90 -5.43 -28.76 -2.82
C SER A 90 -5.82 -28.30 -4.22
N TRP A 91 -4.86 -28.31 -5.13
CA TRP A 91 -5.06 -27.93 -6.52
C TRP A 91 -4.17 -28.73 -7.46
N THR A 92 -4.62 -28.84 -8.71
CA THR A 92 -3.87 -29.44 -9.80
C THR A 92 -4.08 -28.63 -11.06
N GLN A 93 -3.08 -28.60 -11.93
CA GLN A 93 -3.14 -27.97 -13.24
C GLN A 93 -2.87 -29.02 -14.33
N ASP A 94 -3.68 -29.00 -15.39
CA ASP A 94 -3.47 -29.79 -16.61
C ASP A 94 -3.62 -28.84 -17.82
N GLY A 95 -2.49 -28.32 -18.30
CA GLY A 95 -2.45 -27.26 -19.30
C GLY A 95 -3.11 -25.98 -18.78
N THR A 96 -4.19 -25.54 -19.44
CA THR A 96 -4.95 -24.35 -19.08
C THR A 96 -6.08 -24.60 -18.08
N THR A 97 -6.26 -25.85 -17.61
CA THR A 97 -7.33 -26.24 -16.71
C THR A 97 -6.80 -26.39 -15.28
N TRP A 98 -7.28 -25.57 -14.37
CA TRP A 98 -7.06 -25.69 -12.94
C TRP A 98 -8.22 -26.43 -12.29
N THR A 99 -7.92 -27.34 -11.36
CA THR A 99 -8.91 -28.01 -10.51
C THR A 99 -8.52 -27.78 -9.05
N PHE A 100 -9.38 -27.08 -8.32
CA PHE A 100 -9.23 -26.84 -6.89
C PHE A 100 -10.20 -27.72 -6.11
N LYS A 101 -9.71 -28.34 -5.01
CA LYS A 101 -10.55 -29.07 -4.05
C LYS A 101 -10.90 -28.14 -2.90
N ILE A 102 -12.16 -27.81 -2.81
CA ILE A 102 -12.71 -26.95 -1.77
C ILE A 102 -12.83 -27.72 -0.47
N ARG A 103 -12.61 -27.03 0.65
CA ARG A 103 -12.66 -27.60 1.99
C ARG A 103 -14.05 -28.13 2.29
N PRO A 104 -14.20 -29.43 2.63
CA PRO A 104 -15.50 -29.99 2.98
C PRO A 104 -15.98 -29.43 4.34
N ASP A 105 -17.31 -29.38 4.52
CA ASP A 105 -17.97 -28.99 5.78
C ASP A 105 -17.60 -27.58 6.29
N MET A 106 -17.04 -26.72 5.44
CA MET A 106 -16.76 -25.32 5.77
C MET A 106 -18.06 -24.50 5.85
N GLN A 107 -18.08 -23.57 6.80
CA GLN A 107 -19.23 -22.68 7.01
C GLN A 107 -18.80 -21.22 6.98
N TRP A 108 -19.69 -20.38 6.50
CA TRP A 108 -19.63 -18.95 6.70
C TRP A 108 -19.85 -18.59 8.18
N SER A 109 -19.48 -17.38 8.59
CA SER A 109 -19.64 -16.94 9.99
C SER A 109 -21.12 -16.88 10.45
N ASP A 110 -22.07 -16.82 9.52
CA ASP A 110 -23.52 -16.89 9.78
C ASP A 110 -24.07 -18.34 9.83
N GLY A 111 -23.21 -19.34 9.57
CA GLY A 111 -23.54 -20.76 9.63
C GLY A 111 -24.03 -21.39 8.32
N GLU A 112 -24.18 -20.61 7.24
CA GLU A 112 -24.48 -21.17 5.92
C GLU A 112 -23.28 -21.94 5.36
N PRO A 113 -23.48 -23.03 4.59
CA PRO A 113 -22.39 -23.81 4.00
C PRO A 113 -21.57 -22.96 3.00
N ALA A 114 -20.24 -23.01 3.10
CA ALA A 114 -19.30 -22.43 2.14
C ALA A 114 -18.85 -23.52 1.15
N THR A 115 -19.04 -23.31 -0.14
CA THR A 115 -18.88 -24.33 -1.18
C THR A 115 -18.15 -23.81 -2.41
N SER A 116 -17.84 -24.68 -3.36
CA SER A 116 -17.28 -24.34 -4.67
C SER A 116 -18.15 -23.33 -5.46
N GLU A 117 -19.45 -23.27 -5.19
CA GLU A 117 -20.35 -22.32 -5.83
C GLU A 117 -20.07 -20.86 -5.40
N ASP A 118 -19.56 -20.63 -4.20
CA ASP A 118 -19.16 -19.31 -3.72
C ASP A 118 -17.89 -18.84 -4.47
N ALA A 119 -16.89 -19.70 -4.58
CA ALA A 119 -15.68 -19.42 -5.36
C ALA A 119 -16.00 -19.23 -6.86
N ARG A 120 -16.89 -20.10 -7.42
CA ARG A 120 -17.36 -19.93 -8.79
C ARG A 120 -18.06 -18.58 -8.98
N TYR A 121 -18.94 -18.18 -8.06
CA TYR A 121 -19.62 -16.90 -8.11
C TYR A 121 -18.63 -15.74 -8.11
N THR A 122 -17.66 -15.76 -7.19
CA THR A 122 -16.64 -14.71 -7.05
C THR A 122 -15.85 -14.51 -8.35
N TYR A 123 -15.37 -15.60 -8.96
CA TYR A 123 -14.57 -15.53 -10.18
C TYR A 123 -15.42 -15.21 -11.42
N GLN A 124 -16.70 -15.64 -11.43
CA GLN A 124 -17.64 -15.33 -12.50
C GLN A 124 -17.94 -13.83 -12.61
N LEU A 125 -17.90 -13.07 -11.48
CA LEU A 125 -18.09 -11.62 -11.51
C LEU A 125 -17.09 -10.93 -12.45
N VAL A 126 -15.82 -11.38 -12.48
CA VAL A 126 -14.78 -10.81 -13.36
C VAL A 126 -15.08 -11.14 -14.83
N ILE A 127 -15.48 -12.38 -15.12
CA ILE A 127 -15.86 -12.78 -16.49
C ILE A 127 -17.06 -11.98 -16.97
N ASP A 128 -18.06 -11.80 -16.11
CA ASP A 128 -19.26 -11.03 -16.42
C ASP A 128 -18.96 -9.52 -16.60
N ALA A 129 -18.03 -8.97 -15.80
CA ALA A 129 -17.57 -7.59 -15.94
C ALA A 129 -16.83 -7.38 -17.27
N ALA A 130 -15.93 -8.30 -17.65
CA ALA A 130 -15.22 -8.25 -18.91
C ALA A 130 -16.19 -8.28 -20.11
N ALA A 131 -17.16 -9.20 -20.11
CA ALA A 131 -18.19 -9.27 -21.16
C ALA A 131 -19.04 -8.01 -21.24
N LYS A 132 -19.30 -7.36 -20.09
CA LYS A 132 -20.06 -6.12 -20.03
C LYS A 132 -19.21 -4.93 -20.53
N SER A 133 -17.93 -4.90 -20.22
CA SER A 133 -16.97 -3.91 -20.74
C SER A 133 -16.89 -3.95 -22.27
N GLU A 134 -16.80 -5.14 -22.86
CA GLU A 134 -16.80 -5.33 -24.33
C GLU A 134 -18.09 -4.84 -25.00
N ALA A 135 -19.22 -4.88 -24.29
CA ALA A 135 -20.52 -4.46 -24.79
C ALA A 135 -20.80 -2.96 -24.60
N SER A 136 -19.95 -2.22 -23.89
CA SER A 136 -20.12 -0.81 -23.53
C SER A 136 -19.14 0.06 -24.31
N GLU A 137 -19.59 1.20 -24.85
CA GLU A 137 -18.72 2.17 -25.53
C GLU A 137 -17.78 2.88 -24.53
N ASP A 138 -18.18 3.00 -23.26
CA ASP A 138 -17.41 3.67 -22.21
C ASP A 138 -16.56 2.70 -21.36
N GLY A 139 -16.64 1.39 -21.64
CA GLY A 139 -16.09 0.33 -20.81
C GLY A 139 -16.92 0.09 -19.53
N PHE A 140 -16.68 -1.04 -18.89
CA PHE A 140 -17.25 -1.37 -17.58
C PHE A 140 -16.17 -2.08 -16.77
N TYR A 141 -15.92 -1.62 -15.56
CA TYR A 141 -14.94 -2.20 -14.65
C TYR A 141 -15.64 -2.68 -13.38
N LEU A 142 -15.20 -3.79 -12.84
CA LEU A 142 -15.69 -4.31 -11.57
C LEU A 142 -15.05 -3.53 -10.43
N GLY A 143 -15.62 -2.36 -10.15
CA GLY A 143 -15.10 -1.41 -9.18
C GLY A 143 -13.89 -0.62 -9.70
N GLN A 144 -13.24 0.10 -8.79
CA GLN A 144 -11.99 0.84 -9.06
C GLN A 144 -10.77 0.10 -8.50
N GLY A 145 -11.01 -1.13 -7.97
CA GLY A 145 -10.06 -1.84 -7.14
C GLY A 145 -9.04 -2.67 -7.91
N TYR A 146 -8.06 -3.13 -7.15
CA TYR A 146 -6.95 -3.93 -7.64
C TYR A 146 -7.30 -5.41 -7.85
N LEU A 147 -8.50 -5.88 -7.47
CA LEU A 147 -8.81 -7.32 -7.47
C LEU A 147 -9.09 -7.89 -8.86
N GLU A 148 -9.74 -7.12 -9.74
CA GLU A 148 -10.03 -7.57 -11.10
C GLU A 148 -8.76 -7.95 -11.87
N PRO A 149 -7.67 -7.18 -11.83
CA PRO A 149 -6.41 -7.50 -12.51
C PRO A 149 -5.79 -8.85 -12.11
N TYR A 150 -5.95 -9.33 -10.88
CA TYR A 150 -5.42 -10.64 -10.50
C TYR A 150 -5.98 -11.78 -11.36
N LEU A 151 -7.28 -11.74 -11.65
CA LEU A 151 -7.95 -12.77 -12.42
C LEU A 151 -7.88 -12.52 -13.93
N THR A 152 -7.92 -11.26 -14.37
CA THR A 152 -7.77 -10.91 -15.80
C THR A 152 -6.35 -11.16 -16.28
N ASN A 153 -5.32 -10.88 -15.48
CA ASN A 153 -3.93 -11.19 -15.80
C ASN A 153 -3.66 -12.70 -15.82
N ALA A 154 -4.39 -13.47 -15.01
CA ALA A 154 -4.37 -14.93 -15.08
C ALA A 154 -5.11 -15.48 -16.32
N GLY A 155 -5.81 -14.61 -17.06
CA GLY A 155 -6.51 -14.96 -18.30
C GLY A 155 -7.67 -15.93 -18.09
N ILE A 156 -8.48 -15.75 -17.04
CA ILE A 156 -9.63 -16.63 -16.80
C ILE A 156 -10.66 -16.50 -17.93
N THR A 157 -11.11 -17.64 -18.47
CA THR A 157 -12.09 -17.70 -19.57
C THR A 157 -13.40 -18.36 -19.16
N ALA A 158 -13.34 -19.31 -18.22
CA ALA A 158 -14.51 -19.98 -17.70
C ALA A 158 -14.28 -20.49 -16.27
N VAL A 159 -15.35 -20.60 -15.50
CA VAL A 159 -15.33 -21.18 -14.16
C VAL A 159 -16.55 -22.05 -13.95
N SER A 160 -16.40 -23.22 -13.34
CA SER A 160 -17.48 -24.14 -13.05
C SER A 160 -17.31 -24.84 -11.70
N ALA A 161 -18.43 -25.21 -11.08
CA ALA A 161 -18.49 -25.95 -9.83
C ALA A 161 -19.31 -27.25 -10.07
N PRO A 162 -18.68 -28.35 -10.54
CA PRO A 162 -19.38 -29.58 -10.89
C PRO A 162 -20.00 -30.30 -9.68
N ASP A 163 -19.47 -30.05 -8.49
CA ASP A 163 -19.97 -30.51 -7.20
C ASP A 163 -19.54 -29.53 -6.10
N PRO A 164 -20.11 -29.60 -4.87
CA PRO A 164 -19.86 -28.63 -3.80
C PRO A 164 -18.39 -28.53 -3.34
N GLU A 165 -17.54 -29.50 -3.65
CA GLU A 165 -16.14 -29.58 -3.21
C GLU A 165 -15.15 -29.41 -4.38
N THR A 166 -15.62 -29.10 -5.60
CA THR A 166 -14.74 -29.00 -6.76
C THR A 166 -15.00 -27.70 -7.52
N LEU A 167 -13.96 -26.86 -7.64
CA LEU A 167 -13.94 -25.71 -8.54
C LEU A 167 -13.02 -26.03 -9.73
N VAL A 168 -13.46 -25.74 -10.93
CA VAL A 168 -12.64 -25.83 -12.16
C VAL A 168 -12.57 -24.45 -12.78
N VAL A 169 -11.34 -24.00 -13.07
CA VAL A 169 -11.06 -22.70 -13.71
C VAL A 169 -10.29 -22.96 -15.00
N GLU A 170 -10.79 -22.44 -16.11
CA GLU A 170 -10.12 -22.47 -17.41
C GLU A 170 -9.42 -21.13 -17.64
N THR A 171 -8.19 -21.17 -18.12
CA THR A 171 -7.39 -19.98 -18.46
C THR A 171 -7.03 -19.97 -19.93
N GLU A 172 -6.73 -18.81 -20.49
CA GLU A 172 -6.32 -18.64 -21.89
C GLU A 172 -4.95 -19.28 -22.18
N PHE A 173 -4.08 -19.29 -21.20
CA PHE A 173 -2.73 -19.85 -21.25
C PHE A 173 -2.37 -20.52 -19.93
N GLU A 174 -1.42 -21.46 -19.98
CA GLU A 174 -0.86 -22.10 -18.80
C GLU A 174 -0.10 -21.06 -17.96
N ASN A 175 -0.44 -20.94 -16.67
CA ASN A 175 0.19 -19.99 -15.74
C ASN A 175 -0.04 -20.41 -14.30
N THR A 176 0.72 -19.81 -13.35
CA THR A 176 0.60 -20.04 -11.90
C THR A 176 -0.05 -18.86 -11.17
N LEU A 177 -0.53 -17.84 -11.88
CA LEU A 177 -1.01 -16.59 -11.30
C LEU A 177 -2.27 -16.78 -10.44
N LEU A 178 -3.09 -17.79 -10.71
CA LEU A 178 -4.24 -18.12 -9.85
C LEU A 178 -3.84 -18.50 -8.42
N LEU A 179 -2.60 -18.98 -8.20
CA LEU A 179 -2.09 -19.27 -6.86
C LEU A 179 -1.59 -18.03 -6.12
N GLN A 180 -1.52 -16.91 -6.81
CA GLN A 180 -1.09 -15.61 -6.28
C GLN A 180 -2.25 -14.60 -6.24
N ALA A 181 -3.44 -15.03 -6.65
CA ALA A 181 -4.60 -14.14 -6.73
C ALA A 181 -5.07 -13.74 -5.33
N TYR A 182 -4.91 -12.46 -5.01
CA TYR A 182 -5.35 -11.85 -3.76
C TYR A 182 -6.84 -11.45 -3.84
N VAL A 183 -7.70 -12.43 -4.08
CA VAL A 183 -9.14 -12.23 -4.28
C VAL A 183 -9.92 -12.96 -3.18
N PRO A 184 -10.55 -12.22 -2.24
CA PRO A 184 -11.41 -12.80 -1.21
C PRO A 184 -12.55 -13.59 -1.82
N ILE A 185 -12.81 -14.81 -1.32
CA ILE A 185 -13.99 -15.57 -1.72
C ILE A 185 -15.21 -14.98 -1.01
N LEU A 186 -16.26 -14.69 -1.78
CA LEU A 186 -17.45 -13.97 -1.33
C LEU A 186 -18.64 -14.90 -1.08
N PRO A 187 -19.45 -14.67 -0.04
CA PRO A 187 -20.67 -15.45 0.23
C PRO A 187 -21.72 -15.19 -0.83
N LYS A 188 -21.88 -16.14 -1.76
CA LYS A 188 -22.84 -16.05 -2.87
C LYS A 188 -24.26 -15.74 -2.40
N HIS A 189 -24.70 -16.32 -1.27
CA HIS A 189 -26.06 -16.13 -0.76
C HIS A 189 -26.38 -14.69 -0.35
N ILE A 190 -25.36 -13.86 -0.12
CA ILE A 190 -25.49 -12.42 0.14
C ILE A 190 -25.25 -11.62 -1.15
N TRP A 191 -24.09 -11.82 -1.77
CA TRP A 191 -23.64 -10.98 -2.87
C TRP A 191 -24.46 -11.14 -4.15
N SER A 192 -25.07 -12.32 -4.38
CA SER A 192 -25.93 -12.54 -5.55
C SER A 192 -27.30 -11.85 -5.47
N GLU A 193 -27.64 -11.24 -4.33
CA GLU A 193 -28.82 -10.40 -4.19
C GLU A 193 -28.61 -8.99 -4.80
N HIS A 194 -27.35 -8.64 -5.12
CA HIS A 194 -26.94 -7.37 -5.70
C HIS A 194 -26.55 -7.51 -7.17
N SER A 195 -26.89 -6.52 -7.96
CA SER A 195 -26.46 -6.44 -9.36
C SER A 195 -24.96 -6.16 -9.44
N ILE A 196 -24.33 -6.51 -10.55
CA ILE A 196 -22.91 -6.24 -10.78
C ILE A 196 -22.61 -4.73 -10.77
N GLU A 197 -23.57 -3.89 -11.17
CA GLU A 197 -23.47 -2.44 -11.12
C GLU A 197 -23.45 -1.91 -9.68
N GLU A 198 -24.25 -2.48 -8.77
CA GLU A 198 -24.25 -2.12 -7.35
C GLU A 198 -22.94 -2.55 -6.68
N ILE A 199 -22.43 -3.75 -7.02
CA ILE A 199 -21.15 -4.26 -6.54
C ILE A 199 -19.99 -3.39 -7.03
N ALA A 200 -20.01 -2.99 -8.30
CA ALA A 200 -18.97 -2.20 -8.94
C ALA A 200 -19.04 -0.69 -8.63
N ASN A 201 -20.01 -0.24 -7.82
CA ASN A 201 -20.23 1.17 -7.54
C ASN A 201 -20.42 2.01 -8.83
N ALA A 202 -21.13 1.45 -9.82
CA ALA A 202 -21.36 2.12 -11.09
C ALA A 202 -22.20 3.40 -10.90
N ALA A 203 -22.07 4.34 -11.84
CA ALA A 203 -22.86 5.57 -11.83
C ALA A 203 -24.37 5.22 -11.90
N ASP A 204 -25.18 6.04 -11.23
CA ASP A 204 -26.65 5.96 -11.22
C ASP A 204 -27.30 4.77 -10.46
N VAL A 205 -26.51 3.98 -9.71
CA VAL A 205 -27.03 2.97 -8.77
C VAL A 205 -26.61 3.29 -7.34
N THR A 206 -27.35 2.71 -6.37
CA THR A 206 -26.90 2.75 -4.97
C THR A 206 -25.88 1.64 -4.78
N PRO A 207 -24.64 1.94 -4.35
CA PRO A 207 -23.60 0.92 -4.21
C PRO A 207 -23.93 -0.06 -3.08
N PHE A 208 -23.45 -1.30 -3.24
CA PHE A 208 -23.38 -2.27 -2.15
C PHE A 208 -22.14 -2.01 -1.31
N THR A 209 -22.31 -1.58 -0.06
CA THR A 209 -21.23 -1.11 0.83
C THR A 209 -20.65 -2.20 1.72
N ASN A 210 -21.31 -3.37 1.84
CA ASN A 210 -20.87 -4.51 2.64
C ASN A 210 -20.66 -4.18 4.13
N GLU A 211 -21.63 -3.53 4.74
CA GLU A 211 -21.57 -3.05 6.13
C GLU A 211 -21.51 -4.19 7.17
N PRO A 212 -20.85 -3.98 8.33
CA PRO A 212 -20.82 -4.95 9.42
C PRO A 212 -22.24 -5.27 9.99
N PRO A 213 -22.46 -6.51 10.46
CA PRO A 213 -21.49 -7.62 10.53
C PRO A 213 -21.22 -8.25 9.16
N ILE A 214 -19.94 -8.31 8.79
CA ILE A 214 -19.53 -8.86 7.50
C ILE A 214 -19.44 -10.39 7.59
N VAL A 215 -20.13 -11.09 6.71
CA VAL A 215 -20.08 -12.56 6.65
C VAL A 215 -18.84 -13.01 5.88
N GLY A 216 -18.00 -13.83 6.52
CA GLY A 216 -16.75 -14.32 5.95
C GLY A 216 -16.39 -15.70 6.47
N THR A 217 -15.32 -16.29 5.92
CA THR A 217 -14.74 -17.58 6.33
C THR A 217 -13.41 -17.42 7.07
N GLY A 218 -12.89 -16.19 7.16
CA GLY A 218 -11.63 -15.89 7.86
C GLY A 218 -11.70 -16.09 9.37
N PRO A 219 -10.56 -15.95 10.09
CA PRO A 219 -10.48 -16.20 11.52
C PRO A 219 -11.25 -15.19 12.38
N TYR A 220 -11.54 -14.03 11.86
CA TYR A 220 -12.27 -12.98 12.55
C TYR A 220 -13.39 -12.42 11.64
N GLN A 221 -14.46 -11.95 12.26
CA GLN A 221 -15.60 -11.31 11.61
C GLN A 221 -15.63 -9.82 11.97
N ALA A 222 -15.64 -8.93 10.98
CA ALA A 222 -15.87 -7.51 11.22
C ALA A 222 -17.29 -7.29 11.73
N VAL A 223 -17.42 -6.73 12.93
CA VAL A 223 -18.70 -6.56 13.63
C VAL A 223 -19.09 -5.11 13.84
N GLU A 224 -18.14 -4.18 13.74
CA GLU A 224 -18.37 -2.75 13.92
C GLU A 224 -17.31 -1.96 13.14
N TRP A 225 -17.72 -0.89 12.48
CA TRP A 225 -16.84 0.05 11.79
C TRP A 225 -17.31 1.48 12.03
N GLU A 226 -16.42 2.33 12.49
CA GLU A 226 -16.60 3.77 12.60
C GLU A 226 -15.53 4.45 11.74
N SER A 227 -15.94 4.92 10.56
CA SER A 227 -15.03 5.56 9.58
C SER A 227 -14.25 6.70 10.21
N GLY A 228 -12.95 6.74 9.95
CA GLY A 228 -12.02 7.71 10.53
C GLY A 228 -11.61 7.41 11.98
N ASN A 229 -12.06 6.30 12.56
CA ASN A 229 -11.79 5.95 13.94
C ASN A 229 -11.27 4.52 14.11
N PHE A 230 -12.11 3.49 13.94
CA PHE A 230 -11.70 2.11 14.11
C PHE A 230 -12.59 1.11 13.37
N ILE A 231 -12.06 -0.10 13.19
CA ILE A 231 -12.85 -1.30 12.89
C ILE A 231 -12.58 -2.37 13.94
N ARG A 232 -13.65 -3.06 14.39
CA ARG A 232 -13.61 -4.12 15.39
C ARG A 232 -14.05 -5.43 14.79
N PHE A 233 -13.27 -6.46 15.10
CA PHE A 233 -13.53 -7.84 14.71
C PHE A 233 -13.73 -8.69 15.95
N ALA A 234 -14.67 -9.61 15.90
CA ALA A 234 -14.82 -10.71 16.84
C ALA A 234 -14.30 -12.01 16.23
N ARG A 235 -13.82 -12.93 17.04
CA ARG A 235 -13.43 -14.28 16.61
C ARG A 235 -14.58 -14.93 15.85
N ASN A 236 -14.29 -15.55 14.71
CA ASN A 236 -15.26 -16.33 13.94
C ASN A 236 -15.41 -17.73 14.56
N PRO A 237 -16.56 -18.07 15.17
CA PRO A 237 -16.74 -19.37 15.82
C PRO A 237 -16.79 -20.55 14.82
N ASN A 238 -16.96 -20.27 13.53
CA ASN A 238 -17.02 -21.27 12.46
C ASN A 238 -15.70 -21.37 11.67
N TYR A 239 -14.63 -20.71 12.17
CA TYR A 239 -13.35 -20.76 11.48
C TYR A 239 -12.79 -22.18 11.44
N TRP A 240 -12.35 -22.60 10.27
CA TRP A 240 -11.87 -23.95 10.01
C TRP A 240 -10.39 -24.18 10.40
N GLY A 241 -9.61 -23.11 10.55
CA GLY A 241 -8.17 -23.15 10.77
C GLY A 241 -7.76 -23.04 12.23
N GLU A 242 -6.48 -22.74 12.46
CA GLU A 242 -5.94 -22.52 13.79
C GLU A 242 -6.44 -21.19 14.36
N GLU A 243 -7.09 -21.24 15.51
CA GLU A 243 -7.58 -20.05 16.18
C GLU A 243 -6.41 -19.29 16.84
N GLY A 244 -6.30 -17.99 16.57
CA GLY A 244 -5.40 -17.10 17.31
C GLY A 244 -5.84 -16.93 18.77
N ALA A 245 -4.94 -16.43 19.64
CA ALA A 245 -5.27 -16.23 21.05
C ALA A 245 -6.27 -15.10 21.28
N ALA A 246 -6.27 -14.07 20.45
CA ALA A 246 -7.14 -12.91 20.63
C ALA A 246 -8.61 -13.27 20.40
N ASP A 247 -9.51 -12.84 21.29
CA ASP A 247 -10.95 -12.95 21.13
C ASP A 247 -11.50 -11.85 20.22
N GLU A 248 -10.84 -10.68 20.24
CA GLU A 248 -11.16 -9.55 19.38
C GLU A 248 -9.88 -8.92 18.78
N VAL A 249 -10.03 -8.36 17.58
CA VAL A 249 -9.04 -7.50 16.92
C VAL A 249 -9.65 -6.12 16.74
N ILE A 250 -8.92 -5.06 17.12
CA ILE A 250 -9.32 -3.68 16.86
C ILE A 250 -8.20 -3.02 16.06
N ILE A 251 -8.52 -2.52 14.88
CA ILE A 251 -7.62 -1.69 14.09
C ILE A 251 -8.08 -0.25 14.24
N GLN A 252 -7.25 0.59 14.85
CA GLN A 252 -7.55 1.97 15.21
C GLN A 252 -6.77 2.93 14.31
N HIS A 253 -7.47 3.89 13.73
CA HIS A 253 -6.87 4.95 12.92
C HIS A 253 -6.36 6.10 13.80
N PHE A 254 -5.17 6.61 13.49
CA PHE A 254 -4.55 7.77 14.12
C PHE A 254 -4.20 8.82 13.07
N GLY A 255 -4.51 10.07 13.33
CA GLY A 255 -4.22 11.16 12.42
C GLY A 255 -2.74 11.57 12.34
N SER A 256 -1.85 10.92 13.11
CA SER A 256 -0.39 11.11 13.03
C SER A 256 0.37 9.99 13.73
N ALA A 257 1.61 9.73 13.25
CA ALA A 257 2.54 8.79 13.87
C ALA A 257 2.84 9.14 15.33
N ASP A 258 2.93 10.44 15.69
CA ASP A 258 3.17 10.89 17.06
C ASP A 258 2.09 10.41 18.04
N THR A 259 0.82 10.57 17.67
CA THR A 259 -0.30 10.15 18.52
C THR A 259 -0.38 8.64 18.62
N MET A 260 -0.08 7.94 17.53
CA MET A 260 -0.08 6.49 17.46
C MET A 260 1.04 5.87 18.32
N VAL A 261 2.27 6.38 18.23
CA VAL A 261 3.40 5.94 19.08
C VAL A 261 3.15 6.25 20.55
N GLN A 262 2.51 7.39 20.86
CA GLN A 262 2.12 7.70 22.23
C GLN A 262 1.07 6.71 22.78
N ALA A 263 0.10 6.29 21.96
CA ALA A 263 -0.89 5.27 22.30
C ALA A 263 -0.22 3.90 22.58
N LEU A 264 0.80 3.52 21.80
CA LEU A 264 1.62 2.32 22.06
C LEU A 264 2.34 2.42 23.41
N LYS A 265 3.03 3.53 23.68
CA LYS A 265 3.76 3.74 24.95
C LYS A 265 2.86 3.72 26.18
N THR A 266 1.61 4.13 26.04
CA THR A 266 0.62 4.13 27.15
C THR A 266 -0.15 2.81 27.27
N GLY A 267 -0.01 1.87 26.32
CA GLY A 267 -0.75 0.61 26.28
C GLY A 267 -2.20 0.77 25.80
N GLU A 268 -2.54 1.84 25.14
CA GLU A 268 -3.84 2.01 24.46
C GLU A 268 -3.92 1.09 23.24
N VAL A 269 -2.80 0.93 22.51
CA VAL A 269 -2.64 -0.07 21.45
C VAL A 269 -1.46 -0.99 21.76
N ASP A 270 -1.47 -2.19 21.18
CA ASP A 270 -0.48 -3.25 21.39
C ASP A 270 0.58 -3.30 20.25
N TYR A 271 0.24 -2.74 19.10
CA TYR A 271 1.05 -2.77 17.87
C TYR A 271 0.81 -1.50 17.06
N VAL A 272 1.84 -1.00 16.38
CA VAL A 272 1.76 0.12 15.44
C VAL A 272 2.64 -0.13 14.22
N ARG A 273 2.21 0.41 13.07
CA ARG A 273 2.98 0.48 11.83
C ARG A 273 3.16 1.93 11.40
N GLY A 274 4.08 2.22 10.49
CA GLY A 274 4.31 3.59 10.02
C GLY A 274 5.01 4.47 11.07
N VAL A 275 5.91 3.88 11.87
CA VAL A 275 6.71 4.61 12.86
C VAL A 275 7.78 5.41 12.13
N LEU A 276 7.96 6.68 12.50
CA LEU A 276 9.01 7.51 11.92
C LEU A 276 10.40 7.11 12.43
N ALA A 277 11.45 7.37 11.65
CA ALA A 277 12.82 6.96 11.93
C ALA A 277 13.33 7.37 13.33
N ASP A 278 13.09 8.61 13.75
CA ASP A 278 13.48 9.13 15.06
C ASP A 278 12.70 8.51 16.22
N GLN A 279 11.41 8.24 16.01
CA GLN A 279 10.56 7.54 16.97
C GLN A 279 10.95 6.06 17.10
N PHE A 280 11.34 5.43 15.99
CA PHE A 280 11.80 4.04 15.96
C PHE A 280 13.09 3.86 16.76
N ASP A 281 14.03 4.81 16.67
CA ASP A 281 15.24 4.83 17.49
C ASP A 281 14.93 4.96 18.99
N ASP A 282 13.98 5.83 19.35
CA ASP A 282 13.50 5.98 20.73
C ASP A 282 12.87 4.69 21.27
N LEU A 283 12.13 3.96 20.44
CA LEU A 283 11.46 2.72 20.84
C LEU A 283 12.42 1.53 20.98
N LYS A 284 13.54 1.51 20.24
CA LYS A 284 14.59 0.47 20.37
C LYS A 284 15.16 0.39 21.78
N ASP A 285 15.23 1.51 22.47
CA ASP A 285 15.81 1.61 23.81
C ASP A 285 14.78 1.31 24.93
N ASP A 286 13.50 1.17 24.58
CA ASP A 286 12.45 0.88 25.55
C ASP A 286 12.32 -0.63 25.80
N PRO A 287 12.53 -1.13 27.04
CA PRO A 287 12.51 -2.56 27.35
C PRO A 287 11.12 -3.20 27.28
N GLU A 288 10.04 -2.42 27.25
CA GLU A 288 8.66 -2.90 27.12
C GLU A 288 8.23 -3.04 25.65
N MET A 289 9.07 -2.54 24.72
CA MET A 289 8.80 -2.53 23.30
C MET A 289 9.70 -3.50 22.55
N ALA A 290 9.22 -3.97 21.42
CA ALA A 290 10.02 -4.57 20.37
C ALA A 290 9.77 -3.81 19.07
N VAL A 291 10.82 -3.62 18.28
CA VAL A 291 10.74 -2.93 16.99
C VAL A 291 11.10 -3.89 15.86
N VAL A 292 10.49 -3.69 14.70
CA VAL A 292 10.75 -4.48 13.49
C VAL A 292 10.99 -3.52 12.34
N GLU A 293 12.13 -3.70 11.68
CA GLU A 293 12.45 -3.07 10.42
C GLU A 293 12.20 -4.10 9.31
N GLY A 294 11.11 -3.93 8.59
CA GLY A 294 10.76 -4.69 7.40
C GLY A 294 11.24 -3.99 6.13
N ILE A 295 11.10 -4.67 5.01
CA ILE A 295 11.36 -4.12 3.67
C ILE A 295 10.00 -3.91 3.02
N ALA A 296 9.73 -2.72 2.50
CA ALA A 296 8.49 -2.45 1.78
C ALA A 296 8.40 -3.32 0.51
N ASN A 297 7.19 -3.76 0.20
CA ASN A 297 6.91 -4.44 -1.08
C ASN A 297 6.72 -3.42 -2.19
N GLY A 298 7.74 -2.63 -2.44
CA GLY A 298 7.72 -1.54 -3.40
C GLY A 298 9.08 -0.90 -3.57
N TYR A 299 9.11 0.19 -4.29
CA TYR A 299 10.32 0.99 -4.49
C TYR A 299 9.95 2.43 -4.84
N THR A 300 10.87 3.35 -4.57
CA THR A 300 10.85 4.71 -5.12
C THR A 300 11.85 4.77 -6.28
N GLU A 301 11.40 5.27 -7.43
CA GLU A 301 12.20 5.34 -8.64
C GLU A 301 12.35 6.76 -9.18
N LEU A 302 13.40 6.93 -10.00
CA LEU A 302 13.52 7.99 -10.98
C LEU A 302 13.20 7.40 -12.35
N SER A 303 12.02 7.73 -12.88
CA SER A 303 11.55 7.29 -14.19
C SER A 303 11.99 8.23 -15.30
N PHE A 304 12.28 7.68 -16.47
CA PHE A 304 12.71 8.41 -17.67
C PHE A 304 11.69 8.28 -18.79
N ASN A 305 11.34 9.38 -19.43
CA ASN A 305 10.61 9.39 -20.68
C ASN A 305 11.48 8.82 -21.82
N THR A 306 11.45 7.50 -22.02
CA THR A 306 12.27 6.84 -23.04
C THR A 306 11.82 7.16 -24.47
N GLY A 307 10.65 7.75 -24.67
CA GLY A 307 10.19 8.30 -25.94
C GLY A 307 10.99 9.53 -26.35
N GLY A 308 11.54 10.26 -25.37
CA GLY A 308 12.31 11.46 -25.58
C GLY A 308 11.50 12.55 -26.30
N ASN A 309 12.13 13.28 -27.22
CA ASN A 309 11.49 14.36 -27.95
C ASN A 309 10.76 13.92 -29.23
N LYS A 310 10.39 12.64 -29.35
CA LYS A 310 9.52 12.18 -30.45
C LYS A 310 8.14 12.81 -30.33
N GLU A 311 7.48 12.98 -31.48
CA GLU A 311 6.12 13.51 -31.52
C GLU A 311 5.16 12.71 -30.64
N GLY A 312 4.45 13.40 -29.77
CA GLY A 312 3.50 12.82 -28.80
C GLY A 312 4.10 12.44 -27.45
N TYR A 313 5.43 12.26 -27.33
CA TYR A 313 6.07 11.84 -26.08
C TYR A 313 6.52 12.99 -25.17
N GLY A 314 6.56 14.22 -25.67
CA GLY A 314 6.68 15.44 -24.88
C GLY A 314 8.00 15.69 -24.15
N GLY A 315 9.00 14.82 -24.29
CA GLY A 315 10.31 15.01 -23.71
C GLY A 315 11.06 16.20 -24.35
N SER A 316 11.88 16.90 -23.57
CA SER A 316 12.60 18.11 -24.00
C SER A 316 13.81 17.82 -24.90
N THR A 317 14.37 16.61 -24.82
CA THR A 317 15.61 16.23 -25.53
C THR A 317 15.57 14.78 -26.04
N SER A 318 16.26 14.54 -27.16
CA SER A 318 16.48 13.17 -27.68
C SER A 318 17.39 12.32 -26.80
N ALA A 319 18.14 12.92 -25.88
CA ALA A 319 19.03 12.21 -24.97
C ALA A 319 18.29 11.19 -24.08
N LEU A 320 17.05 11.50 -23.69
CA LEU A 320 16.21 10.61 -22.87
C LEU A 320 15.93 9.26 -23.53
N ALA A 321 15.87 9.21 -24.87
CA ALA A 321 15.69 7.98 -25.61
C ALA A 321 16.97 7.13 -25.73
N ASP A 322 18.15 7.67 -25.38
CA ASP A 322 19.43 6.99 -25.49
C ASP A 322 19.79 6.25 -24.20
N ILE A 323 19.87 4.93 -24.28
CA ILE A 323 20.26 4.05 -23.18
C ILE A 323 21.60 4.51 -22.57
N ALA A 324 22.59 4.87 -23.39
CA ALA A 324 23.91 5.29 -22.90
C ALA A 324 23.85 6.58 -22.08
N PHE A 325 22.89 7.47 -22.36
CA PHE A 325 22.65 8.66 -21.54
C PHE A 325 22.05 8.29 -20.19
N ARG A 326 20.98 7.50 -20.18
CA ARG A 326 20.30 7.08 -18.96
C ARG A 326 21.22 6.25 -18.07
N ASP A 327 21.96 5.28 -18.66
CA ASP A 327 22.95 4.48 -17.94
C ASP A 327 24.02 5.35 -17.28
N ALA A 328 24.52 6.38 -17.98
CA ALA A 328 25.52 7.28 -17.41
C ALA A 328 24.98 8.09 -16.22
N LEU A 329 23.72 8.51 -16.24
CA LEU A 329 23.11 9.24 -15.13
C LEU A 329 23.02 8.37 -13.87
N GLY A 330 22.83 7.05 -14.00
CA GLY A 330 22.80 6.13 -12.86
C GLY A 330 24.11 6.07 -12.05
N TYR A 331 25.25 6.44 -12.64
CA TYR A 331 26.52 6.61 -11.90
C TYR A 331 26.61 7.94 -11.16
N ALA A 332 25.70 8.86 -11.40
CA ALA A 332 25.62 10.14 -10.68
C ALA A 332 24.56 10.14 -9.57
N ILE A 333 23.97 9.00 -9.25
CA ILE A 333 22.97 8.85 -8.19
C ILE A 333 23.61 8.07 -7.03
N ASP A 334 23.69 8.70 -5.86
CA ASP A 334 24.15 8.09 -4.61
C ASP A 334 22.95 7.59 -3.80
N ASN A 335 22.55 6.35 -4.06
CA ASN A 335 21.41 5.74 -3.39
C ASN A 335 21.60 5.60 -1.87
N GLU A 336 22.86 5.41 -1.39
CA GLU A 336 23.16 5.35 0.04
C GLU A 336 22.93 6.72 0.69
N ALA A 337 23.35 7.81 0.01
CA ALA A 337 23.11 9.17 0.50
C ALA A 337 21.61 9.55 0.51
N LEU A 338 20.82 9.06 -0.46
CA LEU A 338 19.38 9.27 -0.47
C LEU A 338 18.69 8.55 0.70
N VAL A 339 19.02 7.29 0.96
CA VAL A 339 18.50 6.53 2.11
C VAL A 339 18.82 7.26 3.42
N GLU A 340 20.05 7.73 3.61
CA GLU A 340 20.43 8.46 4.82
C GLU A 340 19.67 9.78 4.98
N ALA A 341 19.57 10.56 3.90
CA ALA A 341 19.02 11.90 3.97
C ALA A 341 17.50 11.94 3.98
N THR A 342 16.85 11.03 3.27
CA THR A 342 15.40 11.02 3.07
C THR A 342 14.69 10.10 4.05
N LEU A 343 15.29 8.93 4.32
CA LEU A 343 14.68 7.88 5.14
C LEU A 343 15.33 7.77 6.54
N GLY A 344 16.23 8.70 6.91
CA GLY A 344 16.92 8.67 8.21
C GLY A 344 17.81 7.43 8.41
N GLY A 345 18.31 6.84 7.31
CA GLY A 345 19.14 5.64 7.32
C GLY A 345 18.35 4.32 7.33
N TYR A 346 17.01 4.37 7.35
CA TYR A 346 16.13 3.20 7.27
C TYR A 346 15.65 2.99 5.84
N GLY A 347 15.98 1.83 5.29
CA GLY A 347 15.68 1.46 3.91
C GLY A 347 16.87 0.79 3.24
N THR A 348 16.67 0.29 2.05
CA THR A 348 17.70 -0.40 1.27
C THR A 348 18.01 0.40 0.00
N PRO A 349 19.28 0.70 -0.31
CA PRO A 349 19.66 1.34 -1.57
C PRO A 349 19.13 0.57 -2.77
N GLY A 350 18.54 1.30 -3.73
CA GLY A 350 17.85 0.71 -4.87
C GLY A 350 18.77 -0.06 -5.81
N SER A 351 18.23 -1.06 -6.45
CA SER A 351 18.94 -1.88 -7.45
C SER A 351 18.07 -2.24 -8.63
N THR A 352 17.26 -3.30 -8.54
CA THR A 352 16.40 -3.79 -9.62
C THR A 352 14.92 -3.56 -9.33
N ILE A 353 14.08 -3.77 -10.33
CA ILE A 353 12.62 -3.53 -10.29
C ILE A 353 11.84 -4.54 -9.45
N ILE A 354 12.44 -5.62 -8.97
CA ILE A 354 11.82 -6.53 -8.00
C ILE A 354 12.44 -6.23 -6.64
N PRO A 355 11.68 -5.74 -5.63
CA PRO A 355 12.21 -5.42 -4.31
C PRO A 355 12.80 -6.63 -3.59
N PRO A 356 13.77 -6.45 -2.65
CA PRO A 356 14.29 -7.53 -1.81
C PRO A 356 13.23 -8.18 -0.91
N PHE A 357 12.08 -7.55 -0.68
CA PHE A 357 10.89 -8.15 -0.09
C PHE A 357 10.55 -9.50 -0.74
N HIS A 358 10.68 -9.59 -2.06
CA HIS A 358 10.52 -10.83 -2.81
C HIS A 358 11.78 -11.69 -2.76
N THR A 359 12.17 -12.19 -1.60
CA THR A 359 13.40 -12.96 -1.37
C THR A 359 13.61 -14.12 -2.35
N ARG A 360 12.51 -14.72 -2.80
CA ARG A 360 12.49 -15.78 -3.81
C ARG A 360 12.89 -15.30 -5.21
N TRP A 361 12.47 -14.08 -5.58
CA TRP A 361 12.50 -13.56 -6.95
C TRP A 361 13.50 -12.44 -7.18
N HIS A 362 13.85 -11.68 -6.15
CA HIS A 362 14.85 -10.64 -6.25
C HIS A 362 16.21 -11.19 -6.65
N VAL A 363 16.84 -10.56 -7.63
CA VAL A 363 18.20 -10.85 -8.07
C VAL A 363 18.92 -9.52 -8.26
N PRO A 364 19.99 -9.24 -7.47
CA PRO A 364 20.75 -8.01 -7.64
C PRO A 364 21.45 -8.00 -8.99
N PRO A 365 21.72 -6.81 -9.57
CA PRO A 365 22.38 -6.71 -10.87
C PRO A 365 23.79 -7.29 -10.82
N ALA A 366 24.21 -7.95 -11.91
CA ALA A 366 25.53 -8.58 -11.99
C ALA A 366 26.68 -7.56 -11.85
N ASN A 367 26.47 -6.34 -12.34
CA ASN A 367 27.42 -5.23 -12.28
C ASN A 367 26.72 -3.98 -11.72
N PRO A 368 26.59 -3.86 -10.41
CA PRO A 368 25.87 -2.73 -9.81
C PRO A 368 26.57 -1.39 -10.11
N ARG A 369 25.79 -0.40 -10.50
CA ARG A 369 26.27 0.99 -10.59
C ARG A 369 26.64 1.44 -9.20
N ARG A 370 27.75 2.14 -9.11
CA ARG A 370 28.20 2.80 -7.88
C ARG A 370 28.32 4.28 -8.16
N PHE A 371 27.99 5.10 -7.20
CA PHE A 371 28.14 6.53 -7.31
C PHE A 371 29.58 6.90 -7.70
N ASP A 372 29.74 7.52 -8.85
CA ASP A 372 31.03 7.98 -9.39
C ASP A 372 30.76 9.04 -10.48
N LEU A 373 30.80 10.32 -10.07
CA LEU A 373 30.57 11.44 -10.97
C LEU A 373 31.59 11.51 -12.12
N GLU A 374 32.82 11.08 -11.90
CA GLU A 374 33.84 11.08 -12.96
C GLU A 374 33.57 9.96 -13.99
N GLU A 375 33.10 8.79 -13.54
CA GLU A 375 32.65 7.73 -14.43
C GLU A 375 31.40 8.17 -15.22
N ALA A 376 30.44 8.84 -14.58
CA ALA A 376 29.26 9.40 -15.25
C ALA A 376 29.67 10.39 -16.37
N LYS A 377 30.57 11.33 -16.07
CA LYS A 377 31.11 12.27 -17.06
C LYS A 377 31.81 11.56 -18.21
N ARG A 378 32.66 10.59 -17.89
CA ARG A 378 33.39 9.80 -18.88
C ARG A 378 32.45 9.04 -19.82
N ARG A 379 31.37 8.46 -19.29
CA ARG A 379 30.35 7.75 -20.06
C ARG A 379 29.58 8.69 -20.98
N LEU A 380 29.14 9.84 -20.46
CA LEU A 380 28.49 10.87 -21.26
C LEU A 380 29.36 11.35 -22.41
N ASP A 381 30.66 11.63 -22.13
CA ASP A 381 31.61 12.05 -23.18
C ASP A 381 31.82 10.96 -24.23
N ALA A 382 31.96 9.69 -23.80
CA ALA A 382 32.12 8.55 -24.69
C ALA A 382 30.84 8.30 -25.56
N ALA A 383 29.66 8.61 -25.02
CA ALA A 383 28.39 8.50 -25.73
C ALA A 383 28.11 9.70 -26.67
N GLY A 384 29.00 10.70 -26.69
CA GLY A 384 28.92 11.87 -27.60
C GLY A 384 28.16 13.07 -27.05
N TYR A 385 27.89 13.10 -25.75
CA TYR A 385 27.31 14.24 -25.03
C TYR A 385 28.43 15.17 -24.57
N ALA A 386 28.84 16.12 -25.42
CA ALA A 386 29.94 17.02 -25.12
C ALA A 386 29.51 18.19 -24.23
N LEU A 387 30.47 18.82 -23.54
CA LEU A 387 30.27 20.10 -22.85
C LEU A 387 30.47 21.26 -23.85
N ASP A 388 29.64 22.29 -23.76
CA ASP A 388 29.89 23.55 -24.42
C ASP A 388 30.99 24.39 -23.73
N SER A 389 31.34 25.55 -24.26
CA SER A 389 32.33 26.43 -23.66
C SER A 389 31.93 27.04 -22.32
N GLY A 390 30.67 26.94 -21.95
CA GLY A 390 30.11 27.38 -20.67
C GLY A 390 29.96 26.23 -19.64
N GLY A 391 30.41 25.02 -19.99
CA GLY A 391 30.29 23.85 -19.13
C GLY A 391 28.91 23.20 -19.10
N LYS A 392 28.04 23.52 -20.10
CA LYS A 392 26.74 22.90 -20.23
C LYS A 392 26.80 21.70 -21.15
N ARG A 393 26.12 20.61 -20.76
CA ARG A 393 26.03 19.36 -21.52
C ARG A 393 25.12 19.55 -22.73
N LEU A 394 25.58 19.11 -23.90
CA LEU A 394 24.86 19.18 -25.16
C LEU A 394 24.32 17.80 -25.54
N ASP A 395 23.12 17.77 -26.12
CA ASP A 395 22.61 16.58 -26.79
C ASP A 395 23.32 16.36 -28.15
N LYS A 396 23.00 15.24 -28.83
CA LYS A 396 23.62 14.88 -30.11
C LYS A 396 23.27 15.83 -31.24
N ASP A 397 22.25 16.70 -31.06
CA ASP A 397 21.86 17.76 -31.97
C ASP A 397 22.57 19.10 -31.65
N GLY A 398 23.40 19.15 -30.63
CA GLY A 398 24.14 20.32 -30.17
C GLY A 398 23.32 21.31 -29.34
N LYS A 399 22.17 20.90 -28.80
CA LYS A 399 21.35 21.70 -27.90
C LYS A 399 21.73 21.42 -26.45
N VAL A 400 21.66 22.46 -25.60
CA VAL A 400 21.83 22.31 -24.17
C VAL A 400 20.76 21.40 -23.58
N ILE A 401 21.16 20.43 -22.78
CA ILE A 401 20.25 19.52 -22.08
C ILE A 401 19.73 20.23 -20.83
N ASN A 402 18.42 20.44 -20.78
CA ASN A 402 17.69 20.88 -19.60
C ASN A 402 16.57 19.86 -19.37
N LEU A 403 16.51 19.30 -18.17
CA LEU A 403 15.52 18.29 -17.80
C LEU A 403 14.49 18.88 -16.84
N ARG A 404 13.24 18.53 -17.04
CA ARG A 404 12.17 18.79 -16.09
C ARG A 404 12.09 17.58 -15.17
N LEU A 405 12.18 17.81 -13.84
CA LEU A 405 12.01 16.80 -12.80
C LEU A 405 10.73 17.13 -12.03
N THR A 406 9.81 16.17 -11.95
CA THR A 406 8.57 16.33 -11.21
C THR A 406 8.36 15.18 -10.23
N TRP A 407 7.55 15.40 -9.20
CA TRP A 407 7.08 14.39 -8.27
C TRP A 407 5.72 14.80 -7.72
N PRO A 408 4.86 13.85 -7.25
CA PRO A 408 3.55 14.18 -6.74
C PRO A 408 3.61 14.86 -5.37
N ASP A 409 2.62 15.70 -5.08
CA ASP A 409 2.46 16.36 -3.78
C ASP A 409 2.03 15.40 -2.66
N SER A 410 1.62 14.18 -3.01
CA SER A 410 1.38 13.08 -2.07
C SER A 410 2.67 12.45 -1.49
N GLU A 411 3.84 12.69 -2.12
CA GLU A 411 5.15 12.18 -1.69
C GLU A 411 6.13 13.35 -1.42
N PRO A 412 5.93 14.09 -0.32
CA PRO A 412 6.71 15.30 -0.02
C PRO A 412 8.20 15.03 0.25
N GLU A 413 8.59 13.83 0.66
CA GLU A 413 9.98 13.39 0.87
C GLU A 413 10.81 13.46 -0.42
N ASN A 414 10.21 13.32 -1.57
CA ASN A 414 10.87 13.47 -2.86
C ASN A 414 11.44 14.87 -3.10
N ALA A 415 11.05 15.88 -2.31
CA ALA A 415 11.70 17.19 -2.34
C ALA A 415 13.19 17.10 -1.94
N THR A 416 13.53 16.28 -0.94
CA THR A 416 14.92 16.02 -0.54
C THR A 416 15.68 15.30 -1.65
N ASN A 417 15.10 14.27 -2.24
CA ASN A 417 15.68 13.55 -3.39
C ASN A 417 15.97 14.49 -4.57
N ALA A 418 15.03 15.41 -4.84
CA ALA A 418 15.17 16.38 -5.93
C ALA A 418 16.35 17.32 -5.72
N GLU A 419 16.61 17.78 -4.49
CA GLU A 419 17.77 18.63 -4.19
C GLU A 419 19.09 17.94 -4.56
N PHE A 420 19.26 16.67 -4.21
CA PHE A 420 20.44 15.87 -4.56
C PHE A 420 20.55 15.66 -6.08
N LEU A 421 19.47 15.29 -6.75
CA LEU A 421 19.48 15.06 -8.21
C LEU A 421 19.80 16.35 -8.99
N VAL A 422 19.30 17.50 -8.55
CA VAL A 422 19.61 18.81 -9.15
C VAL A 422 21.11 19.11 -9.01
N GLU A 423 21.71 18.86 -7.83
CA GLU A 423 23.14 19.07 -7.57
C GLU A 423 23.97 18.12 -8.44
N TRP A 424 23.74 16.81 -8.35
CA TRP A 424 24.54 15.81 -9.04
C TRP A 424 24.47 15.93 -10.57
N PHE A 425 23.29 16.16 -11.14
CA PHE A 425 23.16 16.34 -12.59
C PHE A 425 23.73 17.71 -13.02
N GLY A 426 23.66 18.71 -12.14
CA GLY A 426 24.35 19.99 -12.32
C GLY A 426 25.87 19.84 -12.48
N ASP A 427 26.49 18.95 -11.69
CA ASP A 427 27.91 18.61 -11.77
C ASP A 427 28.30 17.88 -13.07
N LEU A 428 27.33 17.27 -13.76
CA LEU A 428 27.49 16.72 -15.11
C LEU A 428 27.32 17.77 -16.22
N GLY A 429 26.96 19.02 -15.87
CA GLY A 429 26.64 20.09 -16.80
C GLY A 429 25.19 20.08 -17.31
N ILE A 430 24.30 19.28 -16.71
CA ILE A 430 22.90 19.18 -17.04
C ILE A 430 22.11 20.09 -16.10
N THR A 431 21.23 20.92 -16.65
CA THR A 431 20.31 21.74 -15.83
C THR A 431 19.06 20.91 -15.54
N VAL A 432 18.61 20.93 -14.28
CA VAL A 432 17.37 20.28 -13.87
C VAL A 432 16.42 21.34 -13.29
N ASP A 433 15.25 21.47 -13.87
CA ASP A 433 14.15 22.30 -13.39
C ASP A 433 13.21 21.38 -12.59
N ALA A 434 13.34 21.43 -11.26
CA ALA A 434 12.62 20.56 -10.33
C ALA A 434 11.38 21.24 -9.77
N ALA A 435 10.23 20.57 -9.77
CA ALA A 435 8.98 21.09 -9.24
C ALA A 435 8.03 19.98 -8.77
N VAL A 436 7.42 20.18 -7.60
CA VAL A 436 6.29 19.36 -7.14
C VAL A 436 5.06 19.65 -8.02
N THR A 437 4.24 18.63 -8.27
CA THR A 437 2.98 18.77 -9.01
C THR A 437 1.86 18.02 -8.30
N ALA A 438 0.60 18.37 -8.57
CA ALA A 438 -0.52 17.58 -8.06
C ALA A 438 -0.49 16.17 -8.68
N GLU A 439 -0.74 15.13 -7.88
CA GLU A 439 -0.68 13.74 -8.33
C GLU A 439 -1.49 13.47 -9.58
N GLY A 440 -2.76 13.93 -9.64
CA GLY A 440 -3.58 13.79 -10.85
C GLY A 440 -3.00 14.46 -12.10
N THR A 441 -2.23 15.55 -11.92
CA THR A 441 -1.52 16.21 -13.04
C THR A 441 -0.33 15.38 -13.50
N LEU A 442 0.40 14.77 -12.55
CA LEU A 442 1.51 13.88 -12.89
C LEU A 442 1.00 12.66 -13.68
N ILE A 443 -0.10 12.05 -13.24
CA ILE A 443 -0.74 10.93 -13.96
C ILE A 443 -1.08 11.34 -15.40
N ASP A 444 -1.72 12.50 -15.59
CA ASP A 444 -2.06 13.01 -16.93
C ASP A 444 -0.79 13.24 -17.78
N ASP A 445 0.27 13.80 -17.20
CA ASP A 445 1.54 14.10 -17.88
C ASP A 445 2.31 12.84 -18.31
N VAL A 446 2.26 11.74 -17.54
CA VAL A 446 3.00 10.50 -17.81
C VAL A 446 2.21 9.50 -18.66
N THR A 447 0.88 9.55 -18.69
CA THR A 447 0.06 8.57 -19.43
C THR A 447 0.33 8.60 -20.94
N GLY A 448 0.52 9.78 -21.54
CA GLY A 448 0.96 9.94 -22.93
C GLY A 448 0.11 9.26 -24.01
N PRO A 449 0.69 9.03 -25.20
CA PRO A 449 -0.03 8.43 -26.33
C PRO A 449 -0.50 7.00 -26.04
N PRO A 450 -1.72 6.59 -26.52
CA PRO A 450 -2.61 7.35 -27.40
C PRO A 450 -3.56 8.33 -26.67
N ASN A 451 -3.55 8.38 -25.36
CA ASN A 451 -4.53 9.11 -24.53
C ASN A 451 -4.31 10.63 -24.52
N GLY A 452 -3.13 11.08 -24.93
CA GLY A 452 -2.74 12.48 -25.03
C GLY A 452 -1.25 12.62 -25.27
N PRO A 453 -0.72 13.84 -25.46
CA PRO A 453 0.71 14.07 -25.47
C PRO A 453 1.23 14.00 -24.02
N ALA A 454 2.28 13.24 -23.79
CA ALA A 454 3.01 13.30 -22.54
C ALA A 454 3.67 14.69 -22.34
N ASN A 455 4.03 15.02 -21.10
CA ASN A 455 4.62 16.32 -20.78
C ASN A 455 5.67 16.25 -19.66
N TYR A 456 6.58 15.30 -19.70
CA TYR A 456 7.64 15.17 -18.70
C TYR A 456 8.97 14.75 -19.34
N ASP A 457 10.07 14.89 -18.60
CA ASP A 457 11.38 14.35 -18.95
C ASP A 457 11.79 13.23 -18.01
N ILE A 458 11.79 13.51 -16.72
CA ILE A 458 12.02 12.57 -15.62
C ILE A 458 11.06 12.89 -14.48
N TYR A 459 10.66 11.88 -13.72
CA TYR A 459 9.88 12.09 -12.52
C TYR A 459 10.25 11.06 -11.45
N MET A 460 9.96 11.38 -10.19
CA MET A 460 10.05 10.46 -9.07
C MET A 460 8.64 10.07 -8.62
N TRP A 461 8.46 8.78 -8.36
CA TRP A 461 7.27 8.20 -7.77
C TRP A 461 7.64 6.87 -7.12
N GLY A 462 6.63 6.18 -6.56
CA GLY A 462 6.77 4.85 -6.00
C GLY A 462 5.76 3.87 -6.55
N TRP A 463 6.14 2.60 -6.59
CA TRP A 463 5.25 1.50 -6.90
C TRP A 463 5.22 0.50 -5.75
N VAL A 464 4.02 0.04 -5.40
CA VAL A 464 3.80 -1.05 -4.46
C VAL A 464 3.50 -2.32 -5.24
N GLY A 465 4.12 -3.43 -4.85
CA GLY A 465 3.96 -4.72 -5.49
C GLY A 465 2.91 -5.60 -4.80
N ASP A 466 2.53 -6.66 -5.50
CA ASP A 466 1.70 -7.75 -5.01
C ASP A 466 2.57 -8.86 -4.39
N PRO A 467 1.99 -9.91 -3.77
CA PRO A 467 2.75 -11.09 -3.35
C PRO A 467 3.54 -11.78 -4.47
N ASP A 468 3.11 -11.60 -5.72
CA ASP A 468 3.86 -11.99 -6.92
C ASP A 468 4.37 -10.76 -7.67
N PRO A 469 5.64 -10.72 -8.11
CA PRO A 469 6.22 -9.53 -8.74
C PRO A 469 5.68 -9.22 -10.14
N THR A 470 4.79 -10.04 -10.71
CA THR A 470 4.30 -9.87 -12.09
C THR A 470 3.64 -8.50 -12.32
N SER A 471 2.98 -7.93 -11.30
CA SER A 471 2.38 -6.59 -11.39
C SER A 471 3.43 -5.51 -11.65
N LEU A 472 4.54 -5.52 -10.91
CA LEU A 472 5.65 -4.58 -11.10
C LEU A 472 6.34 -4.73 -12.46
N LEU A 473 6.35 -5.95 -13.01
CA LEU A 473 6.94 -6.23 -14.31
C LEU A 473 6.06 -5.76 -15.48
N ASN A 474 4.77 -5.62 -15.26
CA ASN A 474 3.81 -5.26 -16.31
C ASN A 474 4.08 -3.86 -16.88
N PHE A 475 4.57 -2.91 -16.06
CA PHE A 475 4.83 -1.52 -16.46
C PHE A 475 5.85 -1.37 -17.61
N PHE A 476 6.68 -2.38 -17.84
CA PHE A 476 7.74 -2.35 -18.85
C PHE A 476 7.38 -3.06 -20.15
N ARG A 477 6.14 -3.50 -20.33
CA ARG A 477 5.69 -4.18 -21.56
C ARG A 477 5.37 -3.16 -22.65
N THR A 478 5.72 -3.51 -23.88
CA THR A 478 5.43 -2.64 -25.03
C THR A 478 3.92 -2.39 -25.20
N GLU A 479 3.08 -3.39 -24.93
CA GLU A 479 1.62 -3.25 -25.07
C GLU A 479 0.98 -2.37 -24.01
N GLU A 480 1.67 -2.07 -22.91
CA GLU A 480 1.20 -1.20 -21.85
C GLU A 480 1.46 0.29 -22.12
N ILE A 481 2.13 0.63 -23.22
CA ILE A 481 2.30 2.02 -23.64
C ILE A 481 0.94 2.63 -23.96
N GLY A 482 0.58 3.67 -23.21
CA GLY A 482 -0.77 4.27 -23.25
C GLY A 482 -1.76 3.63 -22.28
N GLY A 483 -1.31 2.65 -21.49
CA GLY A 483 -1.99 2.02 -20.36
C GLY A 483 -1.17 2.23 -19.09
N ALA A 484 -0.63 1.13 -18.55
CA ALA A 484 0.14 1.14 -17.30
C ALA A 484 1.60 1.59 -17.46
N SER A 485 2.17 1.62 -18.68
CA SER A 485 3.55 2.04 -18.91
C SER A 485 3.69 3.56 -18.85
N ASP A 486 4.44 4.03 -17.89
CA ASP A 486 4.72 5.42 -17.58
C ASP A 486 6.11 5.89 -18.05
N SER A 487 6.98 4.98 -18.48
CA SER A 487 8.31 5.26 -19.03
C SER A 487 8.39 5.13 -20.54
N TYR A 488 7.34 4.60 -21.19
CA TYR A 488 7.28 4.24 -22.62
C TYR A 488 8.36 3.25 -23.06
N TYR A 489 8.86 2.45 -22.12
CA TYR A 489 9.83 1.42 -22.41
C TYR A 489 9.25 0.37 -23.37
N SER A 490 10.06 -0.06 -24.33
CA SER A 490 9.67 -1.06 -25.33
C SER A 490 10.87 -1.88 -25.71
N ASN A 491 10.83 -3.16 -25.41
CA ASN A 491 11.87 -4.11 -25.78
C ASN A 491 11.26 -5.48 -26.09
N PRO A 492 11.34 -5.99 -27.35
CA PRO A 492 10.76 -7.27 -27.73
C PRO A 492 11.30 -8.48 -26.95
N GLU A 493 12.52 -8.41 -26.43
CA GLU A 493 13.09 -9.48 -25.59
C GLU A 493 12.46 -9.45 -24.19
N TYR A 494 12.22 -8.27 -23.64
CA TYR A 494 11.49 -8.12 -22.40
C TYR A 494 10.06 -8.68 -22.51
N ASP A 495 9.35 -8.31 -23.59
CA ASP A 495 7.99 -8.80 -23.86
C ASP A 495 7.95 -10.33 -23.95
N ARG A 496 8.94 -10.94 -24.64
CA ARG A 496 9.08 -12.40 -24.72
C ARG A 496 9.30 -13.03 -23.34
N LEU A 497 10.25 -12.48 -22.56
CA LEU A 497 10.56 -12.98 -21.22
C LEU A 497 9.37 -12.86 -20.27
N PHE A 498 8.60 -11.78 -20.37
CA PHE A 498 7.39 -11.58 -19.58
C PHE A 498 6.36 -12.67 -19.84
N LEU A 499 6.09 -13.00 -21.12
CA LEU A 499 5.15 -14.05 -21.48
C LEU A 499 5.65 -15.44 -21.04
N GLU A 500 6.94 -15.70 -21.14
CA GLU A 500 7.54 -16.97 -20.72
C GLU A 500 7.52 -17.15 -19.20
N GLN A 501 7.90 -16.10 -18.41
CA GLN A 501 7.89 -16.21 -16.95
C GLN A 501 6.47 -16.43 -16.40
N ARG A 502 5.47 -15.76 -17.00
CA ARG A 502 4.08 -15.87 -16.62
C ARG A 502 3.53 -17.29 -16.79
N ALA A 503 4.00 -18.01 -17.82
CA ALA A 503 3.60 -19.38 -18.14
C ALA A 503 4.48 -20.46 -17.46
N GLU A 504 5.59 -20.10 -16.79
CA GLU A 504 6.53 -21.07 -16.22
C GLU A 504 6.14 -21.48 -14.81
N SER A 505 5.84 -22.76 -14.61
CA SER A 505 5.47 -23.34 -13.32
C SER A 505 6.67 -23.87 -12.50
N ASP A 506 7.83 -24.11 -13.14
CA ASP A 506 9.06 -24.48 -12.44
C ASP A 506 9.68 -23.24 -11.80
N THR A 507 9.70 -23.19 -10.48
CA THR A 507 10.18 -22.04 -9.71
C THR A 507 11.62 -21.63 -10.07
N ALA A 508 12.52 -22.59 -10.31
CA ALA A 508 13.91 -22.28 -10.64
C ALA A 508 14.04 -21.65 -12.03
N LYS A 509 13.34 -22.18 -13.01
CA LYS A 509 13.32 -21.60 -14.37
C LYS A 509 12.63 -20.23 -14.39
N ARG A 510 11.52 -20.08 -13.64
CA ARG A 510 10.86 -18.79 -13.52
C ARG A 510 11.80 -17.75 -12.90
N LYS A 511 12.56 -18.11 -11.87
CA LYS A 511 13.58 -17.23 -11.27
C LYS A 511 14.65 -16.82 -12.30
N ASP A 512 15.10 -17.74 -13.14
CA ASP A 512 16.08 -17.43 -14.18
C ASP A 512 15.51 -16.45 -15.24
N LEU A 513 14.23 -16.57 -15.59
CA LEU A 513 13.55 -15.63 -16.49
C LEU A 513 13.41 -14.24 -15.84
N LEU A 514 12.98 -14.20 -14.58
CA LEU A 514 12.86 -12.97 -13.81
C LEU A 514 14.22 -12.28 -13.61
N ALA A 515 15.30 -13.04 -13.42
CA ALA A 515 16.66 -12.49 -13.33
C ALA A 515 17.07 -11.81 -14.66
N GLN A 516 16.76 -12.41 -15.80
CA GLN A 516 17.04 -11.83 -17.12
C GLN A 516 16.24 -10.53 -17.33
N MET A 517 14.97 -10.49 -16.90
CA MET A 517 14.14 -9.29 -16.99
C MET A 517 14.68 -8.16 -16.12
N GLN A 518 15.06 -8.44 -14.87
CA GLN A 518 15.67 -7.48 -13.96
C GLN A 518 16.96 -6.90 -14.52
N GLU A 519 17.87 -7.75 -15.04
CA GLU A 519 19.13 -7.32 -15.64
C GLU A 519 18.89 -6.45 -16.88
N LEU A 520 17.90 -6.82 -17.72
CA LEU A 520 17.59 -6.08 -18.94
C LEU A 520 17.09 -4.66 -18.65
N VAL A 521 16.11 -4.53 -17.73
CA VAL A 521 15.60 -3.22 -17.32
C VAL A 521 16.70 -2.40 -16.62
N TYR A 522 17.50 -3.05 -15.77
CA TYR A 522 18.62 -2.39 -15.11
C TYR A 522 19.62 -1.84 -16.14
N ALA A 523 20.02 -2.64 -17.14
CA ALA A 523 20.98 -2.23 -18.16
C ALA A 523 20.46 -1.10 -19.07
N GLU A 524 19.18 -1.14 -19.45
CA GLU A 524 18.57 -0.16 -20.35
C GLU A 524 18.02 1.09 -19.64
N ALA A 525 17.93 1.01 -18.30
CA ALA A 525 17.62 2.11 -17.39
C ALA A 525 16.42 2.98 -17.80
N PRO A 526 15.23 2.40 -18.08
CA PRO A 526 14.01 3.19 -18.12
C PRO A 526 13.67 3.78 -16.74
N TYR A 527 14.06 3.07 -15.67
CA TYR A 527 14.05 3.51 -14.28
C TYR A 527 15.45 3.42 -13.66
N HIS A 528 15.73 4.32 -12.72
CA HIS A 528 16.71 4.11 -11.67
C HIS A 528 15.95 3.96 -10.36
N ILE A 529 16.00 2.78 -9.75
CA ILE A 529 15.43 2.56 -8.42
C ILE A 529 16.30 3.29 -7.42
N LEU A 530 15.74 4.26 -6.71
CA LEU A 530 16.46 5.09 -5.77
C LEU A 530 16.68 4.33 -4.45
N TYR A 531 15.60 3.76 -3.93
CA TYR A 531 15.63 2.92 -2.73
C TYR A 531 14.39 2.05 -2.62
N TYR A 532 14.47 1.11 -1.69
CA TYR A 532 13.35 0.36 -1.15
C TYR A 532 13.12 0.85 0.27
N ASP A 533 11.91 1.31 0.56
CA ASP A 533 11.56 1.85 1.86
C ASP A 533 11.62 0.80 2.96
N ALA A 534 11.79 1.23 4.21
CA ALA A 534 11.63 0.37 5.36
C ALA A 534 10.21 0.43 5.89
N GLU A 535 9.68 -0.72 6.26
CA GLU A 535 8.47 -0.85 7.06
C GLU A 535 8.85 -0.81 8.54
N LEU A 536 8.69 0.35 9.19
CA LEU A 536 9.06 0.54 10.59
C LEU A 536 7.85 0.29 11.50
N HIS A 537 7.90 -0.81 12.23
CA HIS A 537 6.81 -1.26 13.11
C HIS A 537 7.30 -1.42 14.54
N ALA A 538 6.38 -1.31 15.51
CA ALA A 538 6.68 -1.56 16.91
C ALA A 538 5.50 -2.22 17.61
N TYR A 539 5.79 -3.02 18.65
CA TYR A 539 4.77 -3.68 19.44
C TYR A 539 5.18 -3.84 20.90
N ARG A 540 4.20 -3.97 21.77
CA ARG A 540 4.38 -4.25 23.19
C ARG A 540 4.70 -5.73 23.42
N THR A 541 5.60 -5.98 24.38
CA THR A 541 6.07 -7.34 24.72
C THR A 541 5.39 -7.94 25.96
N ASP A 542 4.45 -7.21 26.59
CA ASP A 542 3.88 -7.54 27.90
C ASP A 542 2.53 -8.30 27.85
N LYS A 543 1.91 -8.43 26.67
CA LYS A 543 0.57 -9.02 26.54
C LYS A 543 0.51 -10.23 25.61
N PHE A 544 1.13 -10.12 24.44
CA PHE A 544 1.16 -11.18 23.44
C PHE A 544 2.58 -11.70 23.21
N ALA A 545 2.68 -12.99 22.90
CA ALA A 545 3.85 -13.64 22.33
C ALA A 545 3.49 -14.22 20.96
N GLY A 546 4.46 -14.83 20.26
CA GLY A 546 4.21 -15.45 18.95
C GLY A 546 4.21 -14.46 17.78
N TRP A 547 4.68 -13.23 18.00
CA TRP A 547 4.88 -12.26 16.91
C TRP A 547 5.77 -12.85 15.82
N THR A 548 5.22 -12.99 14.63
CA THR A 548 5.88 -13.71 13.52
C THR A 548 5.80 -12.87 12.26
N ASN A 549 6.97 -12.56 11.68
CA ASN A 549 7.07 -11.78 10.46
C ASN A 549 6.57 -12.58 9.24
N GLN A 550 5.94 -11.89 8.32
CA GLN A 550 5.51 -12.38 7.00
C GLN A 550 5.93 -11.37 5.92
N PRO A 551 6.86 -11.75 5.00
CA PRO A 551 7.68 -12.97 5.04
C PRO A 551 8.62 -13.05 6.26
N SER A 552 9.21 -14.23 6.51
CA SER A 552 10.09 -14.46 7.67
C SER A 552 11.34 -13.58 7.64
N GLU A 553 11.88 -13.29 6.47
CA GLU A 553 13.02 -12.41 6.22
C GLU A 553 12.52 -11.12 5.56
N GLY A 554 12.79 -9.98 6.16
CA GLY A 554 12.39 -8.67 5.66
C GLY A 554 10.89 -8.35 5.76
N GLY A 555 10.08 -9.21 6.36
CA GLY A 555 8.67 -8.97 6.59
C GLY A 555 8.39 -8.34 7.96
N THR A 556 7.10 -8.10 8.22
CA THR A 556 6.61 -7.50 9.45
C THR A 556 5.56 -8.41 10.11
N PRO A 557 5.34 -8.32 11.44
CA PRO A 557 4.21 -8.98 12.07
C PRO A 557 2.90 -8.29 11.67
N LEU A 558 1.79 -8.97 11.71
CA LEU A 558 0.47 -8.44 11.34
C LEU A 558 0.46 -7.77 9.95
N PHE A 559 1.00 -8.46 8.98
CA PHE A 559 1.12 -7.97 7.62
C PHE A 559 -0.16 -8.22 6.79
N GLY A 560 -0.46 -7.29 5.86
CA GLY A 560 -1.72 -7.24 5.14
C GLY A 560 -2.01 -8.35 4.10
N TYR A 561 -1.06 -9.27 3.79
CA TYR A 561 -1.31 -10.34 2.80
C TYR A 561 -1.94 -11.61 3.40
N GLY A 562 -2.47 -11.56 4.60
CA GLY A 562 -3.17 -12.67 5.21
C GLY A 562 -3.39 -12.49 6.71
N SER A 563 -4.19 -13.38 7.25
CA SER A 563 -4.44 -13.46 8.70
C SER A 563 -3.32 -14.16 9.47
N PHE A 564 -2.24 -14.60 8.78
CA PHE A 564 -1.18 -15.44 9.32
C PHE A 564 -0.61 -14.91 10.64
N GLY A 565 -0.19 -13.64 10.70
CA GLY A 565 0.40 -13.04 11.90
C GLY A 565 -0.56 -13.04 13.09
N TYR A 566 -1.84 -12.74 12.86
CA TYR A 566 -2.87 -12.70 13.89
C TYR A 566 -3.16 -14.08 14.50
N THR A 567 -3.16 -15.14 13.68
CA THR A 567 -3.41 -16.51 14.16
C THR A 567 -2.21 -17.13 14.90
N LYS A 568 -1.00 -16.54 14.78
CA LYS A 568 0.20 -17.01 15.50
C LYS A 568 0.39 -16.34 16.86
N LEU A 569 -0.33 -15.25 17.13
CA LEU A 569 -0.28 -14.62 18.46
C LEU A 569 -0.76 -15.58 19.53
N THR A 570 -0.06 -15.57 20.68
CA THR A 570 -0.39 -16.36 21.85
C THR A 570 -0.50 -15.46 23.08
N ASP A 571 -1.35 -15.83 24.04
CA ASP A 571 -1.45 -15.13 25.32
C ASP A 571 -0.19 -15.36 26.15
N LEU A 572 0.54 -14.29 26.49
CA LEU A 572 1.76 -14.36 27.29
C LEU A 572 1.47 -14.88 28.71
N ALA A 573 0.30 -14.59 29.29
CA ALA A 573 -0.09 -15.08 30.61
C ALA A 573 -0.34 -16.59 30.62
N ALA A 574 -0.89 -17.13 29.53
CA ALA A 574 -1.09 -18.59 29.38
C ALA A 574 0.22 -19.32 29.07
N ALA A 575 1.19 -18.67 28.45
CA ALA A 575 2.50 -19.23 28.12
C ALA A 575 3.47 -19.31 29.33
N SER A 576 3.20 -18.55 30.40
CA SER A 576 4.00 -18.61 31.63
C SER A 576 3.64 -19.89 32.41
N PRO A 577 4.58 -20.81 32.72
CA PRO A 577 4.26 -21.96 33.53
C PRO A 577 3.76 -21.47 34.89
N GLU A 578 2.59 -21.96 35.32
CA GLU A 578 2.13 -21.75 36.70
C GLU A 578 3.26 -22.08 37.67
N PRO A 579 3.55 -21.23 38.68
CA PRO A 579 4.52 -21.59 39.72
C PRO A 579 4.02 -22.82 40.44
N SER A 580 4.67 -23.97 40.18
CA SER A 580 4.43 -25.25 40.82
C SER A 580 4.29 -25.03 42.32
N GLY A 581 3.11 -25.34 42.83
CA GLY A 581 2.65 -25.01 44.13
C GLY A 581 3.55 -25.46 45.27
N SER A 582 3.64 -24.59 46.23
CA SER A 582 3.68 -24.84 47.65
C SER A 582 4.71 -25.83 48.21
N ALA A 583 5.82 -25.29 48.67
CA ALA A 583 6.44 -25.84 49.87
C ALA A 583 6.36 -24.80 50.99
N ALA A 584 5.76 -25.20 52.10
CA ALA A 584 5.44 -24.39 53.26
C ALA A 584 6.65 -23.68 53.87
N ALA A 585 6.39 -22.50 54.41
CA ALA A 585 7.28 -21.65 55.21
C ALA A 585 7.87 -22.35 56.43
N PRO A 586 8.95 -21.80 57.03
CA PRO A 586 8.73 -21.22 58.33
C PRO A 586 9.23 -19.76 58.47
N SER A 587 8.46 -19.13 59.30
CA SER A 587 8.52 -17.80 59.87
C SER A 587 9.86 -17.39 60.49
N GLY A 588 10.17 -16.08 60.41
CA GLY A 588 11.14 -15.44 61.32
C GLY A 588 11.60 -14.08 60.83
N GLY A 589 10.98 -13.04 61.17
CA GLY A 589 11.36 -11.99 62.10
C GLY A 589 12.10 -10.78 61.53
N ALA A 590 11.48 -9.62 61.78
CA ALA A 590 12.05 -8.30 62.06
C ALA A 590 12.34 -7.31 60.89
N SER A 591 11.47 -6.35 60.78
CA SER A 591 11.69 -4.93 60.43
C SER A 591 12.68 -4.23 61.38
N PRO A 592 13.21 -3.00 61.20
CA PRO A 592 12.54 -1.83 60.64
C PRO A 592 13.40 -0.76 59.90
N ALA A 593 12.70 0.16 59.26
CA ALA A 593 12.86 1.63 59.21
C ALA A 593 14.11 2.23 58.50
N ALA A 594 14.04 3.17 57.62
CA ALA A 594 13.56 4.54 57.68
C ALA A 594 13.81 5.30 56.38
N SER A 595 12.86 6.11 55.98
CA SER A 595 13.05 7.27 55.05
C SER A 595 13.89 8.36 55.71
N PRO A 596 14.42 9.40 55.02
CA PRO A 596 13.55 10.46 54.50
C PRO A 596 14.02 11.22 53.20
N ALA A 597 13.04 11.72 52.50
CA ALA A 597 12.82 13.07 51.94
C ALA A 597 13.99 13.93 51.43
N GLY A 598 13.82 14.44 50.24
CA GLY A 598 14.47 15.64 49.74
C GLY A 598 13.70 16.25 48.57
N GLN A 599 12.98 17.32 48.86
CA GLN A 599 12.28 18.18 47.92
C GLN A 599 13.25 19.03 47.10
N GLY A 600 12.86 19.37 45.88
CA GLY A 600 13.47 20.45 45.10
C GLY A 600 12.59 20.83 43.93
N SER A 601 11.81 21.86 44.13
CA SER A 601 10.94 22.51 43.15
C SER A 601 11.74 23.42 42.21
N ALA A 602 11.26 23.64 41.00
CA ALA A 602 10.69 24.88 40.50
C ALA A 602 10.99 25.21 39.02
N THR A 603 9.92 25.55 38.39
CA THR A 603 9.67 26.68 37.45
C THR A 603 10.26 26.64 36.08
N GLY A 604 9.37 26.58 35.10
CA GLY A 604 8.65 27.62 34.37
C GLY A 604 9.31 27.80 33.05
N ASP A 605 8.75 27.93 31.92
CA ASP A 605 7.73 28.85 31.46
C ASP A 605 7.39 28.57 29.96
N THR A 606 6.15 28.61 29.68
CA THR A 606 5.37 29.12 28.53
C THR A 606 5.99 29.28 27.14
N SER A 607 5.18 28.81 26.21
CA SER A 607 4.75 29.35 24.90
C SER A 607 5.20 28.55 23.70
N ASN A 608 4.24 27.99 22.90
CA ASN A 608 3.51 28.73 21.89
C ASN A 608 2.38 27.89 21.27
N SER A 609 1.17 28.31 21.50
CA SER A 609 -0.01 27.87 20.75
C SER A 609 -0.11 28.71 19.48
N ALA A 610 0.18 28.16 18.32
CA ALA A 610 -0.15 28.78 17.01
C ALA A 610 0.04 27.83 15.80
N PHE A 611 -0.36 26.54 15.85
CA PHE A 611 -0.27 25.68 14.66
C PHE A 611 -1.52 24.82 14.39
N LEU A 612 -2.64 25.08 15.01
CA LEU A 612 -3.84 24.22 14.91
C LEU A 612 -4.99 24.78 14.05
N VAL A 613 -4.72 25.64 13.07
CA VAL A 613 -5.80 26.20 12.21
C VAL A 613 -5.61 25.92 10.70
N VAL A 614 -4.50 25.34 10.27
CA VAL A 614 -4.21 25.19 8.83
C VAL A 614 -4.68 23.85 8.25
N VAL A 615 -4.78 22.79 9.02
CA VAL A 615 -5.10 21.43 8.51
C VAL A 615 -6.61 21.23 8.25
N GLY A 616 -7.49 21.95 8.95
CA GLY A 616 -8.95 21.85 8.73
C GLY A 616 -9.48 22.50 7.45
N ILE A 617 -8.67 23.31 6.77
CA ILE A 617 -9.10 24.06 5.56
C ILE A 617 -8.70 23.31 4.28
N ALA A 618 -7.65 22.50 4.30
CA ALA A 618 -7.19 21.74 3.14
C ALA A 618 -8.17 20.63 2.73
N GLY A 619 -8.71 19.88 3.69
CA GLY A 619 -9.70 18.82 3.42
C GLY A 619 -11.01 19.34 2.84
N LEU A 620 -11.47 20.53 3.29
CA LEU A 620 -12.70 21.15 2.77
C LEU A 620 -12.51 21.70 1.35
N VAL A 621 -11.30 22.14 1.00
CA VAL A 621 -10.96 22.64 -0.34
C VAL A 621 -10.87 21.48 -1.34
N LEU A 622 -10.35 20.32 -0.93
CA LEU A 622 -10.26 19.13 -1.79
C LEU A 622 -11.66 18.59 -2.14
N VAL A 623 -12.55 18.44 -1.17
CA VAL A 623 -13.94 18.01 -1.40
C VAL A 623 -14.69 19.00 -2.30
N LEU A 624 -14.45 20.31 -2.13
CA LEU A 624 -15.06 21.33 -2.97
C LEU A 624 -14.46 21.37 -4.39
N ALA A 625 -13.17 21.03 -4.56
CA ALA A 625 -12.52 20.93 -5.87
C ALA A 625 -13.02 19.71 -6.64
N ILE A 626 -13.17 18.56 -6.01
CA ILE A 626 -13.74 17.35 -6.61
C ILE A 626 -15.20 17.57 -7.01
N ALA A 627 -16.01 18.18 -6.15
CA ALA A 627 -17.39 18.55 -6.46
C ALA A 627 -17.49 19.57 -7.61
N ALA A 628 -16.56 20.53 -7.69
CA ALA A 628 -16.50 21.49 -8.78
C ALA A 628 -16.07 20.85 -10.10
N MET A 629 -15.18 19.85 -10.07
CA MET A 629 -14.72 19.10 -11.24
C MET A 629 -15.83 18.21 -11.79
N MET A 630 -16.59 17.53 -10.92
CA MET A 630 -17.78 16.74 -11.32
C MET A 630 -18.89 17.64 -11.89
N MET A 631 -19.11 18.83 -11.33
CA MET A 631 -20.07 19.79 -11.89
C MET A 631 -19.61 20.39 -13.22
N ARG A 632 -18.31 20.54 -13.44
CA ARG A 632 -17.76 21.05 -14.71
C ARG A 632 -17.85 19.99 -15.82
N ARG A 633 -17.60 18.71 -15.53
CA ARG A 633 -17.84 17.61 -16.48
C ARG A 633 -19.30 17.50 -16.88
N ARG A 634 -20.26 17.72 -15.97
CA ARG A 634 -21.70 17.74 -16.28
C ARG A 634 -22.12 18.94 -17.14
N ARG A 635 -21.39 20.08 -17.14
CA ARG A 635 -21.68 21.23 -17.99
C ARG A 635 -21.13 21.09 -19.41
N VAL A 636 -20.00 20.40 -19.58
CA VAL A 636 -19.42 20.16 -20.92
C VAL A 636 -20.24 19.12 -21.69
N ALA A 637 -20.79 18.10 -21.02
CA ALA A 637 -21.69 17.11 -21.63
C ALA A 637 -23.09 17.64 -21.95
N GLY A 638 -23.48 18.82 -21.49
CA GLY A 638 -24.78 19.47 -21.76
C GLY A 638 -24.76 20.59 -22.82
N GLU A 639 -23.60 20.88 -23.41
CA GLU A 639 -23.47 21.92 -24.49
C GLU A 639 -23.20 21.31 -25.88
N GLU A 640 -23.22 19.98 -26.03
CA GLU A 640 -23.12 19.27 -27.32
C GLU A 640 -24.44 18.56 -27.73
N GLU A 641 -25.60 18.97 -27.21
CA GLU A 641 -26.90 18.63 -27.79
C GLU A 641 -27.52 19.81 -28.54
#